data_6a836d218cd0319ff72950c2bd2c54ae
#
_entry.id   6a836d218cd0319ff72950c2bd2c54ae
#
_cell.length_a   1.000
_cell.length_b   1.000
_cell.length_c   1.000
_cell.angle_alpha   90.00
_cell.angle_beta   90.00
_cell.angle_gamma   90.00
#
_symmetry.space_group_name_H-M   'P 1'
#
loop_
_entity.id
_entity.type
_entity.pdbx_description
1 polymer ?
#
loop_
_entity_poly.entity_id
_entity_poly.type
_entity_poly.pdbx_seq_one_letter_code
_entity_poly.pdbx_strand_id
1 'polypeptide(L)'
;MKKAGYFPKALILGGATVFAGQVLAQPMLEEVVVTASKKDVSVTDLAAAANVIGADEIVPGGVQSVRDMIVDVPNLSIGDQFGFARVFMRGIGMTSIDIGGEGAVAFLQDGAIIPRPAAQLMGMFDLAQVEVLRGPQGTLYGRGATAGVINMVTAKPSGEFGGYLRATAGNYSMLDFEGAVDVPLGDALAARVAGKFENRDGYGTNLFSGEDVDDRDAQSYRVTLAYDGGGSFRATGSYQHYQEDDQNFAFHYFGPSEGNPLGPLAVPIFGGQTVFQAGGTIYDINSDQEAINTRDGDSAIVTLEFDVAENQTIKSLTSFQELDRFLRDDLDSTDANLFGQNNYVEQSESWSQEFIYNFSGDKIDFLAGAMYFEEDLYGQVLVPLTNICALLAPELCGTPIGDAIGAGRYEQNGAVDIEAYGIYAEGSYQLTDTLKIIAGIRYNYEERTGTGAFIFDALPVNVPTDQTADWSDVTPRLTVEFEPSDNMLLYATYNQAFKSGVINTGSLSPPLEPETVDAFEVGIKGSSADGRLRYGVSGFYYDYADLQISFVDANSTVSTINAAEAENYGIEVELDAALSDNFTLDVYATYLSAEYEEFFNGDYSDGFAIKDLSGNTLPNAPEYTFKLGLNYQASIIGGDLLLRGEYYYQDDVYFTEWNRQDAYQEGYGLLNARAVYTLPGERWSFAVWGRNLADEEIISNNIITAPLYNSLRVGSMLPPRTYGATVSFDF
;
A
#
# COMPACT_ATOMS: atom_id res chain seq x y z
N MET A 1 18.00 22.69 23.31
CA MET A 1 19.49 22.90 23.13
C MET A 1 19.82 22.36 21.73
N LYS A 2 20.20 23.25 20.81
CA LYS A 2 20.47 22.87 19.40
C LYS A 2 21.68 21.92 19.33
N LYS A 3 21.50 20.71 18.83
CA LYS A 3 22.58 19.82 18.41
C LYS A 3 22.81 19.99 16.90
N ALA A 4 23.99 20.40 16.54
CA ALA A 4 24.44 20.52 15.17
C ALA A 4 24.80 19.13 14.61
N GLY A 5 24.20 18.78 13.48
CA GLY A 5 24.51 17.54 12.78
C GLY A 5 25.90 17.54 12.15
N TYR A 6 26.57 16.41 12.26
CA TYR A 6 27.87 16.15 11.64
C TYR A 6 27.64 15.58 10.22
N PHE A 7 28.19 16.27 9.21
CA PHE A 7 28.37 15.69 7.88
C PHE A 7 29.66 14.89 7.82
N PRO A 8 29.66 13.63 7.33
CA PRO A 8 30.90 12.92 7.06
C PRO A 8 31.56 13.43 5.78
N LYS A 9 32.87 13.68 5.83
CA LYS A 9 33.69 14.08 4.67
C LYS A 9 33.89 12.88 3.74
N ALA A 10 33.36 12.95 2.53
CA ALA A 10 33.63 12.00 1.47
C ALA A 10 35.07 12.15 0.94
N LEU A 11 35.75 11.02 0.78
CA LEU A 11 37.08 10.91 0.21
C LEU A 11 36.95 10.70 -1.31
N ILE A 12 37.44 11.67 -2.09
CA ILE A 12 37.50 11.59 -3.57
C ILE A 12 38.87 10.99 -3.94
N LEU A 13 38.86 9.83 -4.57
CA LEU A 13 40.05 9.29 -5.28
C LEU A 13 39.84 9.46 -6.79
N GLY A 14 40.59 10.34 -7.38
CA GLY A 14 40.64 10.54 -8.82
C GLY A 14 41.62 9.57 -9.50
N GLY A 15 41.22 9.06 -10.64
CA GLY A 15 42.05 8.33 -11.59
C GLY A 15 41.41 8.37 -12.98
N ALA A 16 41.79 9.35 -13.81
CA ALA A 16 41.34 9.45 -15.17
C ALA A 16 42.23 8.64 -16.10
N THR A 17 41.68 7.69 -16.83
CA THR A 17 42.26 7.14 -18.06
C THR A 17 41.25 7.27 -19.17
N VAL A 18 41.66 7.99 -20.21
CA VAL A 18 40.90 8.26 -21.43
C VAL A 18 40.89 7.00 -22.32
N PHE A 19 39.71 6.47 -22.64
CA PHE A 19 39.50 5.52 -23.73
C PHE A 19 38.57 6.15 -24.78
N ALA A 20 38.95 5.98 -26.02
CA ALA A 20 38.25 6.52 -27.20
C ALA A 20 36.92 5.77 -27.41
N GLY A 21 35.86 6.56 -27.62
CA GLY A 21 34.49 6.10 -27.63
C GLY A 21 34.07 5.33 -28.88
N GLN A 22 33.20 4.38 -28.65
CA GLN A 22 32.12 4.06 -29.58
C GLN A 22 30.98 5.04 -29.33
N VAL A 23 30.32 5.49 -30.39
CA VAL A 23 29.14 6.35 -30.31
C VAL A 23 28.01 5.47 -29.76
N LEU A 24 27.84 5.48 -28.48
CA LEU A 24 26.62 4.97 -27.85
C LEU A 24 25.47 5.91 -28.24
N ALA A 25 24.32 5.36 -28.51
CA ALA A 25 23.10 6.14 -28.66
C ALA A 25 22.95 7.05 -27.44
N GLN A 26 22.60 8.31 -27.66
CA GLN A 26 22.40 9.25 -26.54
C GLN A 26 21.31 8.64 -25.62
N PRO A 27 21.51 8.59 -24.30
CA PRO A 27 20.47 8.13 -23.39
C PRO A 27 19.31 9.13 -23.47
N MET A 28 18.29 8.78 -24.20
CA MET A 28 16.98 9.39 -24.13
C MET A 28 16.26 8.71 -22.96
N LEU A 29 15.59 9.50 -22.13
CA LEU A 29 14.66 8.95 -21.12
C LEU A 29 13.55 8.22 -21.88
N GLU A 30 13.31 6.96 -21.54
CA GLU A 30 12.28 6.16 -22.20
C GLU A 30 10.89 6.77 -21.96
N GLU A 31 10.03 6.69 -22.98
CA GLU A 31 8.64 7.07 -22.85
C GLU A 31 7.93 6.03 -21.98
N VAL A 32 7.27 6.50 -20.91
CA VAL A 32 6.57 5.67 -19.95
C VAL A 32 5.07 5.81 -20.17
N VAL A 33 4.40 4.70 -20.46
CA VAL A 33 2.95 4.65 -20.72
C VAL A 33 2.23 4.14 -19.49
N VAL A 34 1.13 4.79 -19.11
CA VAL A 34 0.20 4.36 -18.05
C VAL A 34 -1.11 3.85 -18.64
N THR A 35 -1.63 2.80 -18.05
CA THR A 35 -2.91 2.18 -18.38
C THR A 35 -3.98 2.43 -17.31
N ALA A 36 -3.55 2.90 -16.12
CA ALA A 36 -4.45 3.22 -15.00
C ALA A 36 -5.43 4.38 -15.27
N SER A 37 -5.34 5.07 -16.41
CA SER A 37 -6.38 6.00 -16.89
C SER A 37 -7.50 5.32 -17.71
N LYS A 38 -7.49 3.98 -17.78
CA LYS A 38 -8.33 3.14 -18.66
C LYS A 38 -8.12 3.40 -20.17
N LYS A 39 -7.03 4.08 -20.50
CA LYS A 39 -6.47 4.35 -21.83
C LYS A 39 -4.96 4.28 -21.74
N ASP A 40 -4.28 3.89 -22.80
CA ASP A 40 -2.84 3.96 -22.89
C ASP A 40 -2.43 5.42 -23.16
N VAL A 41 -1.82 6.07 -22.17
CA VAL A 41 -1.40 7.48 -22.24
C VAL A 41 0.04 7.61 -21.72
N SER A 42 0.87 8.43 -22.37
CA SER A 42 2.18 8.78 -21.84
C SER A 42 2.04 9.51 -20.50
N VAL A 43 2.93 9.22 -19.53
CA VAL A 43 2.97 9.92 -18.23
C VAL A 43 3.09 11.44 -18.42
N THR A 44 3.82 11.89 -19.46
CA THR A 44 3.99 13.32 -19.77
C THR A 44 2.72 13.98 -20.28
N ASP A 45 1.82 13.21 -20.90
CA ASP A 45 0.58 13.69 -21.53
C ASP A 45 -0.64 13.50 -20.62
N LEU A 46 -0.45 12.87 -19.46
CA LEU A 46 -1.51 12.65 -18.49
C LEU A 46 -1.69 13.89 -17.59
N ALA A 47 -2.87 14.49 -17.61
CA ALA A 47 -3.25 15.62 -16.75
C ALA A 47 -3.59 15.18 -15.30
N ALA A 48 -2.66 14.51 -14.65
CA ALA A 48 -2.70 14.08 -13.26
C ALA A 48 -1.27 13.79 -12.77
N ALA A 49 -1.02 13.86 -11.48
CA ALA A 49 0.23 13.41 -10.88
C ALA A 49 0.29 11.86 -10.94
N ALA A 50 1.35 11.33 -11.57
CA ALA A 50 1.50 9.88 -11.73
C ALA A 50 2.97 9.45 -11.70
N ASN A 51 3.24 8.28 -11.11
CA ASN A 51 4.53 7.61 -11.13
C ASN A 51 4.38 6.23 -11.79
N VAL A 52 5.42 5.78 -12.45
CA VAL A 52 5.53 4.42 -12.95
C VAL A 52 6.85 3.84 -12.51
N ILE A 53 6.80 2.71 -11.83
CA ILE A 53 7.95 1.91 -11.42
C ILE A 53 8.08 0.78 -12.45
N GLY A 54 9.13 0.82 -13.25
CA GLY A 54 9.35 -0.14 -14.33
C GLY A 54 9.88 -1.49 -13.86
N ALA A 55 9.87 -2.49 -14.73
CA ALA A 55 10.34 -3.84 -14.42
C ALA A 55 11.83 -3.90 -14.01
N ASP A 56 12.66 -2.95 -14.43
CA ASP A 56 14.06 -2.82 -14.06
C ASP A 56 14.29 -2.27 -12.65
N GLU A 57 13.28 -1.63 -12.07
CA GLU A 57 13.24 -1.17 -10.68
C GLU A 57 12.58 -2.21 -9.77
N ILE A 58 11.69 -3.08 -10.31
CA ILE A 58 11.03 -4.19 -9.62
C ILE A 58 11.96 -5.41 -9.60
N VAL A 59 13.08 -5.29 -8.91
CA VAL A 59 14.14 -6.29 -8.87
C VAL A 59 14.76 -6.35 -7.46
N PRO A 60 15.49 -7.40 -7.12
CA PRO A 60 16.19 -7.49 -5.85
C PRO A 60 17.07 -6.28 -5.57
N GLY A 61 16.88 -5.67 -4.39
CA GLY A 61 17.52 -4.42 -3.99
C GLY A 61 16.88 -3.15 -4.54
N GLY A 62 15.81 -3.29 -5.33
CA GLY A 62 14.87 -2.24 -5.70
C GLY A 62 13.51 -2.48 -5.03
N VAL A 63 12.42 -2.29 -5.76
CA VAL A 63 11.05 -2.52 -5.28
C VAL A 63 10.72 -4.02 -5.34
N GLN A 64 10.45 -4.65 -4.21
CA GLN A 64 10.09 -6.07 -4.10
C GLN A 64 8.75 -6.29 -3.41
N SER A 65 8.27 -5.29 -2.70
CA SER A 65 6.99 -5.27 -1.99
C SER A 65 6.32 -3.92 -2.14
N VAL A 66 5.04 -3.85 -1.82
CA VAL A 66 4.29 -2.59 -1.79
C VAL A 66 4.94 -1.57 -0.85
N ARG A 67 5.51 -2.01 0.29
CA ARG A 67 6.22 -1.14 1.25
C ARG A 67 7.43 -0.44 0.65
N ASP A 68 8.12 -1.07 -0.29
CA ASP A 68 9.32 -0.51 -0.91
C ASP A 68 9.03 0.72 -1.79
N MET A 69 7.78 0.85 -2.25
CA MET A 69 7.35 1.94 -3.12
C MET A 69 7.40 3.32 -2.45
N ILE A 70 7.49 3.39 -1.11
CA ILE A 70 7.59 4.66 -0.37
C ILE A 70 8.79 5.50 -0.80
N VAL A 71 9.87 4.86 -1.26
CA VAL A 71 11.07 5.55 -1.73
C VAL A 71 10.86 6.15 -3.12
N ASP A 72 10.00 5.56 -3.95
CA ASP A 72 9.86 5.92 -5.37
C ASP A 72 8.63 6.77 -5.67
N VAL A 73 7.68 6.85 -4.75
CA VAL A 73 6.43 7.60 -4.95
C VAL A 73 6.31 8.75 -3.95
N PRO A 74 6.20 10.01 -4.43
CA PRO A 74 6.01 11.17 -3.58
C PRO A 74 4.75 11.08 -2.70
N ASN A 75 4.84 11.52 -1.44
CA ASN A 75 3.72 11.57 -0.49
C ASN A 75 3.00 10.23 -0.29
N LEU A 76 3.69 9.11 -0.49
CA LEU A 76 3.21 7.76 -0.20
C LEU A 76 3.80 7.30 1.13
N SER A 77 2.96 6.88 2.06
CA SER A 77 3.35 6.21 3.31
C SER A 77 2.66 4.86 3.37
N ILE A 78 3.41 3.82 3.71
CA ILE A 78 2.89 2.45 3.80
C ILE A 78 3.39 1.82 5.09
N GLY A 79 2.45 1.51 5.95
CA GLY A 79 2.65 0.69 7.13
C GLY A 79 1.76 -0.55 7.06
N ASP A 80 1.74 -1.27 8.14
CA ASP A 80 0.77 -2.35 8.37
C ASP A 80 0.25 -2.30 9.80
N GLN A 81 -0.91 -2.87 9.99
CA GLN A 81 -1.52 -3.05 11.29
C GLN A 81 -2.37 -4.30 11.25
N PHE A 82 -2.14 -5.24 12.17
CA PHE A 82 -2.82 -6.54 12.17
C PHE A 82 -2.75 -7.25 10.80
N GLY A 83 -1.63 -7.07 10.06
CA GLY A 83 -1.45 -7.61 8.72
C GLY A 83 -2.35 -7.00 7.63
N PHE A 84 -2.96 -5.85 7.86
CA PHE A 84 -3.60 -5.03 6.82
C PHE A 84 -2.62 -4.00 6.26
N ALA A 85 -2.68 -3.77 4.96
CA ALA A 85 -1.98 -2.64 4.36
C ALA A 85 -2.59 -1.31 4.85
N ARG A 86 -1.78 -0.48 5.48
CA ARG A 86 -2.11 0.91 5.79
C ARG A 86 -1.41 1.82 4.81
N VAL A 87 -2.11 2.12 3.73
CA VAL A 87 -1.58 2.95 2.65
C VAL A 87 -2.16 4.35 2.77
N PHE A 88 -1.30 5.34 2.86
CA PHE A 88 -1.65 6.75 2.87
C PHE A 88 -1.00 7.45 1.67
N MET A 89 -1.77 8.26 1.00
CA MET A 89 -1.31 9.07 -0.12
C MET A 89 -1.77 10.51 0.09
N ARG A 90 -0.80 11.46 0.10
CA ARG A 90 -1.06 12.87 0.43
C ARG A 90 -1.79 13.05 1.78
N GLY A 91 -1.44 12.24 2.78
CA GLY A 91 -2.00 12.27 4.14
C GLY A 91 -3.35 11.57 4.31
N ILE A 92 -3.96 11.02 3.25
CA ILE A 92 -5.23 10.30 3.32
C ILE A 92 -5.01 8.81 3.07
N GLY A 93 -5.59 7.99 3.93
CA GLY A 93 -5.41 6.54 3.86
C GLY A 93 -6.40 5.76 4.72
N MET A 94 -6.04 4.52 5.03
CA MET A 94 -6.84 3.65 5.86
C MET A 94 -6.48 3.85 7.34
N THR A 95 -7.41 4.38 8.13
CA THR A 95 -7.28 4.48 9.59
C THR A 95 -8.07 3.40 10.32
N SER A 96 -9.09 2.83 9.68
CA SER A 96 -9.93 1.77 10.26
C SER A 96 -9.15 0.47 10.43
N ILE A 97 -9.42 -0.25 11.51
CA ILE A 97 -8.95 -1.61 11.78
C ILE A 97 -10.10 -2.63 11.75
N ASP A 98 -11.31 -2.19 11.43
CA ASP A 98 -12.45 -3.10 11.22
C ASP A 98 -12.26 -3.89 9.92
N ILE A 99 -12.54 -5.19 9.95
CA ILE A 99 -12.40 -6.08 8.79
C ILE A 99 -13.31 -5.65 7.64
N GLY A 100 -14.48 -5.07 7.93
CA GLY A 100 -15.37 -4.48 6.93
C GLY A 100 -14.91 -3.15 6.34
N GLY A 101 -13.81 -2.56 6.86
CA GLY A 101 -13.26 -1.30 6.42
C GLY A 101 -12.58 -1.37 5.04
N GLU A 102 -12.49 -0.22 4.38
CA GLU A 102 -11.82 -0.07 3.08
C GLU A 102 -10.77 1.03 3.12
N GLY A 103 -9.74 0.88 2.27
CA GLY A 103 -8.72 1.91 2.06
C GLY A 103 -9.23 3.09 1.23
N ALA A 104 -8.49 4.20 1.29
CA ALA A 104 -8.70 5.37 0.45
C ALA A 104 -7.89 5.31 -0.88
N VAL A 105 -6.93 4.38 -0.98
CA VAL A 105 -6.14 4.10 -2.17
C VAL A 105 -6.64 2.80 -2.78
N ALA A 106 -7.16 2.86 -4.02
CA ALA A 106 -7.60 1.67 -4.73
C ALA A 106 -6.40 0.86 -5.24
N PHE A 107 -6.37 -0.43 -4.95
CA PHE A 107 -5.39 -1.36 -5.49
C PHE A 107 -5.97 -2.17 -6.63
N LEU A 108 -5.22 -2.29 -7.71
CA LEU A 108 -5.61 -3.01 -8.90
C LEU A 108 -4.51 -3.98 -9.34
N GLN A 109 -4.92 -5.07 -9.97
CA GLN A 109 -4.05 -5.93 -10.77
C GLN A 109 -4.63 -6.01 -12.19
N ASP A 110 -3.86 -5.59 -13.19
CA ASP A 110 -4.32 -5.51 -14.59
C ASP A 110 -5.66 -4.75 -14.78
N GLY A 111 -5.93 -3.77 -13.91
CA GLY A 111 -7.16 -2.98 -13.86
C GLY A 111 -8.31 -3.59 -13.05
N ALA A 112 -8.19 -4.83 -12.57
CA ALA A 112 -9.16 -5.47 -11.68
C ALA A 112 -8.91 -5.06 -10.21
N ILE A 113 -9.97 -4.71 -9.48
CA ILE A 113 -9.88 -4.26 -8.07
C ILE A 113 -9.40 -5.40 -7.17
N ILE A 114 -8.48 -5.11 -6.24
CA ILE A 114 -8.12 -5.93 -5.08
C ILE A 114 -8.84 -5.33 -3.86
N PRO A 115 -9.97 -5.89 -3.42
CA PRO A 115 -10.84 -5.21 -2.45
C PRO A 115 -10.28 -5.21 -1.04
N ARG A 116 -9.57 -6.27 -0.62
CA ARG A 116 -9.16 -6.44 0.77
C ARG A 116 -7.78 -5.90 1.06
N PRO A 117 -7.62 -5.04 2.10
CA PRO A 117 -6.31 -4.51 2.50
C PRO A 117 -5.28 -5.59 2.84
N ALA A 118 -5.71 -6.74 3.36
CA ALA A 118 -4.81 -7.85 3.62
C ALA A 118 -4.26 -8.48 2.32
N ALA A 119 -5.04 -8.51 1.24
CA ALA A 119 -4.59 -9.00 -0.07
C ALA A 119 -3.63 -8.02 -0.77
N GLN A 120 -3.65 -6.73 -0.42
CA GLN A 120 -2.77 -5.71 -0.99
C GLN A 120 -1.30 -5.89 -0.57
N LEU A 121 -1.02 -6.64 0.51
CA LEU A 121 0.34 -6.99 0.96
C LEU A 121 0.88 -8.28 0.33
N MET A 122 0.10 -8.96 -0.50
CA MET A 122 0.53 -10.18 -1.19
C MET A 122 1.71 -9.88 -2.14
N GLY A 123 2.55 -10.87 -2.38
CA GLY A 123 3.85 -10.71 -3.04
C GLY A 123 3.77 -10.14 -4.45
N MET A 124 4.61 -9.16 -4.72
CA MET A 124 4.85 -8.61 -6.05
C MET A 124 5.83 -9.51 -6.81
N PHE A 125 5.46 -10.04 -7.96
CA PHE A 125 6.35 -10.83 -8.83
C PHE A 125 5.93 -10.76 -10.28
N ASP A 126 6.90 -10.88 -11.18
CA ASP A 126 6.69 -10.95 -12.63
C ASP A 126 5.76 -9.83 -13.13
N LEU A 127 6.04 -8.58 -12.69
CA LEU A 127 5.34 -7.38 -13.14
C LEU A 127 6.07 -6.72 -14.30
N ALA A 128 5.32 -6.14 -15.21
CA ALA A 128 5.84 -5.24 -16.25
C ALA A 128 6.09 -3.85 -15.67
N GLN A 129 5.18 -3.37 -14.81
CA GLN A 129 5.29 -2.08 -14.13
C GLN A 129 4.29 -1.98 -12.98
N VAL A 130 4.50 -1.00 -12.10
CA VAL A 130 3.50 -0.52 -11.14
C VAL A 130 3.19 0.93 -11.45
N GLU A 131 1.93 1.24 -11.63
CA GLU A 131 1.42 2.57 -11.93
C GLU A 131 0.76 3.15 -10.68
N VAL A 132 1.12 4.38 -10.32
CA VAL A 132 0.55 5.07 -9.18
C VAL A 132 -0.04 6.40 -9.66
N LEU A 133 -1.36 6.54 -9.57
CA LEU A 133 -2.07 7.80 -9.80
C LEU A 133 -2.33 8.45 -8.44
N ARG A 134 -1.76 9.62 -8.23
CA ARG A 134 -1.94 10.38 -6.98
C ARG A 134 -3.13 11.32 -7.10
N GLY A 135 -3.89 11.42 -6.02
CA GLY A 135 -5.12 12.20 -5.94
C GLY A 135 -6.38 11.44 -6.38
N PRO A 136 -7.55 11.99 -6.07
CA PRO A 136 -8.84 11.32 -6.25
C PRO A 136 -9.09 10.85 -7.68
N GLN A 137 -9.57 9.62 -7.84
CA GLN A 137 -9.89 8.99 -9.13
C GLN A 137 -11.35 8.48 -9.18
N GLY A 138 -12.25 9.17 -8.45
CA GLY A 138 -13.64 8.74 -8.27
C GLY A 138 -14.43 8.53 -9.55
N THR A 139 -14.20 9.32 -10.60
CA THR A 139 -14.92 9.21 -11.87
C THR A 139 -14.61 7.92 -12.62
N LEU A 140 -13.35 7.46 -12.64
CA LEU A 140 -12.97 6.25 -13.40
C LEU A 140 -13.07 4.98 -12.57
N TYR A 141 -12.72 5.05 -11.27
CA TYR A 141 -12.63 3.88 -10.41
C TYR A 141 -13.74 3.77 -9.37
N GLY A 142 -14.36 4.91 -9.01
CA GLY A 142 -15.46 4.94 -8.04
C GLY A 142 -14.98 4.72 -6.62
N ARG A 143 -15.51 3.69 -5.98
CA ARG A 143 -15.25 3.38 -4.56
C ARG A 143 -13.78 3.20 -4.24
N GLY A 144 -13.36 3.65 -3.04
CA GLY A 144 -12.00 3.41 -2.52
C GLY A 144 -10.87 4.14 -3.26
N ALA A 145 -11.18 5.10 -4.14
CA ALA A 145 -10.19 5.86 -4.89
C ALA A 145 -10.20 7.36 -4.49
N THR A 146 -10.36 7.67 -3.19
CA THR A 146 -10.41 9.05 -2.68
C THR A 146 -9.02 9.66 -2.53
N ALA A 147 -7.97 8.86 -2.34
CA ALA A 147 -6.59 9.35 -2.25
C ALA A 147 -5.76 9.04 -3.50
N GLY A 148 -6.07 7.95 -4.22
CA GLY A 148 -5.34 7.56 -5.43
C GLY A 148 -5.59 6.14 -5.87
N VAL A 149 -4.77 5.68 -6.83
CA VAL A 149 -4.83 4.33 -7.39
C VAL A 149 -3.41 3.77 -7.53
N ILE A 150 -3.22 2.52 -7.16
CA ILE A 150 -2.01 1.72 -7.43
C ILE A 150 -2.43 0.56 -8.32
N ASN A 151 -1.90 0.46 -9.54
CA ASN A 151 -2.18 -0.61 -10.49
C ASN A 151 -0.93 -1.43 -10.79
N MET A 152 -0.95 -2.69 -10.39
CA MET A 152 0.09 -3.66 -10.68
C MET A 152 -0.17 -4.28 -12.05
N VAL A 153 0.66 -3.96 -13.04
CA VAL A 153 0.54 -4.50 -14.40
C VAL A 153 1.43 -5.72 -14.53
N THR A 154 0.83 -6.88 -14.77
CA THR A 154 1.57 -8.14 -14.90
C THR A 154 2.24 -8.26 -16.27
N ALA A 155 3.41 -8.95 -16.31
CA ALA A 155 4.06 -9.26 -17.56
C ALA A 155 3.19 -10.19 -18.42
N LYS A 156 2.98 -9.83 -19.69
CA LYS A 156 2.15 -10.61 -20.63
C LYS A 156 2.99 -11.65 -21.39
N PRO A 157 2.38 -12.75 -21.83
CA PRO A 157 3.07 -13.73 -22.68
C PRO A 157 3.61 -13.10 -23.96
N SER A 158 4.88 -13.32 -24.24
CA SER A 158 5.46 -12.99 -25.54
C SER A 158 5.08 -14.05 -26.60
N GLY A 159 5.09 -13.69 -27.87
CA GLY A 159 4.87 -14.62 -28.98
C GLY A 159 6.08 -15.55 -29.25
N GLU A 160 7.16 -15.42 -28.48
CA GLU A 160 8.42 -16.15 -28.66
C GLU A 160 8.74 -16.97 -27.40
N PHE A 161 9.52 -18.03 -27.57
CA PHE A 161 10.02 -18.81 -26.42
C PHE A 161 11.14 -18.01 -25.74
N GLY A 162 10.96 -17.78 -24.42
CA GLY A 162 11.92 -17.06 -23.62
C GLY A 162 11.55 -17.09 -22.15
N GLY A 163 12.27 -16.32 -21.35
CA GLY A 163 11.98 -16.22 -19.92
C GLY A 163 13.18 -15.81 -19.10
N TYR A 164 13.02 -15.84 -17.77
CA TYR A 164 14.10 -15.54 -16.86
C TYR A 164 14.05 -16.46 -15.63
N LEU A 165 15.21 -16.58 -14.97
CA LEU A 165 15.37 -17.20 -13.64
C LEU A 165 16.23 -16.28 -12.79
N ARG A 166 15.84 -16.06 -11.55
CA ARG A 166 16.56 -15.28 -10.54
C ARG A 166 16.74 -16.10 -9.27
N ALA A 167 17.92 -16.01 -8.68
CA ALA A 167 18.21 -16.56 -7.35
C ALA A 167 18.88 -15.47 -6.52
N THR A 168 18.32 -15.17 -5.35
CA THR A 168 18.80 -14.15 -4.42
C THR A 168 19.16 -14.77 -3.10
N ALA A 169 20.30 -14.35 -2.52
CA ALA A 169 20.72 -14.69 -1.17
C ALA A 169 21.14 -13.43 -0.43
N GLY A 170 20.78 -13.33 0.86
CA GLY A 170 21.03 -12.16 1.67
C GLY A 170 21.30 -12.47 3.16
N ASN A 171 21.45 -11.39 3.95
CA ASN A 171 21.45 -11.55 5.39
C ASN A 171 20.09 -12.06 5.91
N TYR A 172 20.00 -12.43 7.17
CA TYR A 172 18.86 -13.14 7.77
C TYR A 172 18.53 -14.44 7.01
N SER A 173 19.55 -15.17 6.56
CA SER A 173 19.43 -16.43 5.78
C SER A 173 18.53 -16.32 4.55
N MET A 174 18.29 -15.10 4.03
CA MET A 174 17.42 -14.87 2.88
C MET A 174 17.79 -15.72 1.68
N LEU A 175 16.82 -16.41 1.12
CA LEU A 175 16.96 -17.22 -0.09
C LEU A 175 15.66 -17.17 -0.90
N ASP A 176 15.68 -16.43 -2.01
CA ASP A 176 14.53 -16.28 -2.88
C ASP A 176 14.82 -16.85 -4.26
N PHE A 177 13.78 -17.38 -4.88
CA PHE A 177 13.78 -17.83 -6.28
C PHE A 177 12.58 -17.25 -7.01
N GLU A 178 12.83 -16.65 -8.17
CA GLU A 178 11.80 -16.13 -9.05
C GLU A 178 12.10 -16.53 -10.49
N GLY A 179 11.07 -16.79 -11.28
CA GLY A 179 11.24 -17.04 -12.70
C GLY A 179 9.96 -17.06 -13.48
N ALA A 180 10.08 -16.85 -14.79
CA ALA A 180 8.99 -16.95 -15.73
C ALA A 180 9.44 -17.56 -17.05
N VAL A 181 8.51 -18.24 -17.72
CA VAL A 181 8.73 -18.85 -19.04
C VAL A 181 7.59 -18.50 -19.96
N ASP A 182 7.92 -17.96 -21.13
CA ASP A 182 7.01 -17.74 -22.24
C ASP A 182 7.02 -18.92 -23.21
N VAL A 183 5.85 -19.40 -23.57
CA VAL A 183 5.66 -20.54 -24.46
C VAL A 183 4.70 -20.16 -25.58
N PRO A 184 5.16 -20.01 -26.84
CA PRO A 184 4.26 -19.86 -27.97
C PRO A 184 3.48 -21.16 -28.21
N LEU A 185 2.16 -21.08 -28.24
CA LEU A 185 1.26 -22.22 -28.47
C LEU A 185 0.70 -22.23 -29.90
N GLY A 186 1.29 -21.45 -30.79
CA GLY A 186 0.93 -21.27 -32.20
C GLY A 186 1.09 -19.81 -32.62
N ASP A 187 0.55 -19.46 -33.78
CA ASP A 187 0.73 -18.10 -34.35
C ASP A 187 -0.09 -17.01 -33.62
N ALA A 188 -1.08 -17.41 -32.85
CA ALA A 188 -2.04 -16.48 -32.22
C ALA A 188 -2.20 -16.66 -30.70
N LEU A 189 -1.63 -17.71 -30.14
CA LEU A 189 -1.79 -18.03 -28.72
C LEU A 189 -0.43 -18.20 -28.07
N ALA A 190 -0.24 -17.55 -26.94
CA ALA A 190 0.94 -17.69 -26.11
C ALA A 190 0.54 -17.94 -24.63
N ALA A 191 1.41 -18.60 -23.90
CA ALA A 191 1.28 -18.81 -22.46
C ALA A 191 2.52 -18.26 -21.74
N ARG A 192 2.32 -17.74 -20.54
CA ARG A 192 3.39 -17.42 -19.60
C ARG A 192 3.11 -18.11 -18.26
N VAL A 193 4.14 -18.73 -17.71
CA VAL A 193 4.10 -19.33 -16.38
C VAL A 193 5.17 -18.66 -15.54
N ALA A 194 4.78 -18.08 -14.43
CA ALA A 194 5.67 -17.39 -13.51
C ALA A 194 5.51 -17.93 -12.09
N GLY A 195 6.57 -17.84 -11.29
CA GLY A 195 6.52 -18.20 -9.88
C GLY A 195 7.63 -17.54 -9.07
N LYS A 196 7.36 -17.34 -7.77
CA LYS A 196 8.29 -16.78 -6.78
C LYS A 196 8.19 -17.58 -5.49
N PHE A 197 9.34 -17.85 -4.87
CA PHE A 197 9.49 -18.39 -3.53
C PHE A 197 10.34 -17.42 -2.73
N GLU A 198 9.88 -17.08 -1.55
CA GLU A 198 10.53 -16.16 -0.62
C GLU A 198 10.73 -16.87 0.72
N ASN A 199 11.97 -16.91 1.20
CA ASN A 199 12.28 -17.45 2.51
C ASN A 199 13.37 -16.61 3.18
N ARG A 200 13.12 -16.18 4.43
CA ARG A 200 14.03 -15.38 5.22
C ARG A 200 13.74 -15.58 6.71
N ASP A 201 14.81 -15.73 7.51
CA ASP A 201 14.72 -15.72 8.99
C ASP A 201 14.18 -14.37 9.49
N GLY A 202 13.67 -14.34 10.71
CA GLY A 202 13.12 -13.15 11.35
C GLY A 202 14.11 -11.99 11.48
N TYR A 203 13.59 -10.78 11.56
CA TYR A 203 14.37 -9.60 11.93
C TYR A 203 14.61 -9.53 13.45
N GLY A 204 13.74 -10.14 14.24
CA GLY A 204 13.80 -10.24 15.68
C GLY A 204 13.49 -11.65 16.17
N THR A 205 13.44 -11.79 17.49
CA THR A 205 13.19 -13.06 18.17
C THR A 205 12.12 -12.86 19.24
N ASN A 206 11.21 -13.80 19.42
CA ASN A 206 10.42 -13.89 20.62
C ASN A 206 11.27 -14.44 21.76
N LEU A 207 11.62 -13.59 22.73
CA LEU A 207 12.54 -13.95 23.83
C LEU A 207 11.96 -15.03 24.76
N PHE A 208 10.63 -15.19 24.80
CA PHE A 208 9.97 -16.20 25.58
C PHE A 208 10.08 -17.61 24.96
N SER A 209 9.79 -17.72 23.67
CA SER A 209 9.81 -19.01 22.94
C SER A 209 11.16 -19.32 22.32
N GLY A 210 11.93 -18.29 21.94
CA GLY A 210 13.16 -18.39 21.17
C GLY A 210 12.94 -18.55 19.67
N GLU A 211 11.72 -18.34 19.18
CA GLU A 211 11.37 -18.37 17.75
C GLU A 211 11.60 -17.02 17.09
N ASP A 212 11.87 -17.04 15.79
CA ASP A 212 12.02 -15.83 14.99
C ASP A 212 10.66 -15.12 14.84
N VAL A 213 10.69 -13.80 14.68
CA VAL A 213 9.52 -12.97 14.34
C VAL A 213 9.87 -12.03 13.20
N ASP A 214 8.85 -11.63 12.42
CA ASP A 214 9.00 -10.90 11.17
C ASP A 214 9.88 -11.66 10.17
N ASP A 215 9.77 -12.96 10.13
CA ASP A 215 10.32 -13.85 9.11
C ASP A 215 9.52 -13.75 7.80
N ARG A 216 9.87 -14.54 6.83
CA ARG A 216 9.17 -14.62 5.55
C ARG A 216 9.18 -16.05 5.02
N ASP A 217 8.01 -16.62 4.81
CA ASP A 217 7.81 -17.86 4.06
C ASP A 217 6.58 -17.70 3.16
N ALA A 218 6.82 -17.43 1.88
CA ALA A 218 5.75 -17.19 0.92
C ALA A 218 6.06 -17.80 -0.45
N GLN A 219 5.00 -18.16 -1.15
CA GLN A 219 5.07 -18.63 -2.52
C GLN A 219 3.95 -18.07 -3.38
N SER A 220 4.28 -17.79 -4.63
CA SER A 220 3.33 -17.30 -5.62
C SER A 220 3.53 -18.01 -6.93
N TYR A 221 2.45 -18.28 -7.66
CA TYR A 221 2.55 -18.68 -9.05
C TYR A 221 1.41 -18.08 -9.87
N ARG A 222 1.69 -17.84 -11.16
CA ARG A 222 0.71 -17.32 -12.11
C ARG A 222 0.84 -18.02 -13.45
N VAL A 223 -0.30 -18.33 -14.04
CA VAL A 223 -0.42 -18.80 -15.43
C VAL A 223 -1.24 -17.78 -16.20
N THR A 224 -0.70 -17.27 -17.29
CA THR A 224 -1.37 -16.31 -18.17
C THR A 224 -1.44 -16.90 -19.58
N LEU A 225 -2.62 -16.81 -20.19
CA LEU A 225 -2.85 -17.13 -21.61
C LEU A 225 -3.22 -15.85 -22.34
N ALA A 226 -2.57 -15.59 -23.47
CA ALA A 226 -2.90 -14.44 -24.33
C ALA A 226 -3.17 -14.93 -25.74
N TYR A 227 -4.29 -14.48 -26.30
CA TYR A 227 -4.68 -14.71 -27.69
C TYR A 227 -4.70 -13.38 -28.44
N ASP A 228 -3.94 -13.32 -29.51
CA ASP A 228 -3.97 -12.25 -30.51
C ASP A 228 -3.72 -12.85 -31.91
N GLY A 229 -4.79 -12.99 -32.68
CA GLY A 229 -4.72 -13.48 -34.06
C GLY A 229 -4.45 -12.40 -35.11
N GLY A 230 -4.08 -11.17 -34.71
CA GLY A 230 -3.90 -10.02 -35.59
C GLY A 230 -5.23 -9.52 -36.18
N GLY A 231 -6.35 -9.91 -35.62
CA GLY A 231 -7.71 -9.50 -36.01
C GLY A 231 -8.30 -8.49 -35.03
N SER A 232 -9.63 -8.34 -35.09
CA SER A 232 -10.37 -7.42 -34.23
C SER A 232 -10.62 -7.96 -32.83
N PHE A 233 -10.16 -9.15 -32.48
CA PHE A 233 -10.38 -9.79 -31.16
C PHE A 233 -9.07 -10.17 -30.51
N ARG A 234 -8.92 -9.75 -29.26
CA ARG A 234 -7.82 -10.12 -28.33
C ARG A 234 -8.41 -10.62 -27.02
N ALA A 235 -7.72 -11.55 -26.38
CA ALA A 235 -8.13 -12.08 -25.08
C ALA A 235 -6.93 -12.38 -24.23
N THR A 236 -7.00 -12.05 -22.95
CA THR A 236 -6.00 -12.43 -21.93
C THR A 236 -6.74 -13.02 -20.74
N GLY A 237 -6.27 -14.17 -20.26
CA GLY A 237 -6.78 -14.78 -19.04
C GLY A 237 -5.62 -15.18 -18.14
N SER A 238 -5.67 -14.81 -16.87
CA SER A 238 -4.68 -15.19 -15.87
C SER A 238 -5.34 -15.85 -14.67
N TYR A 239 -4.63 -16.79 -14.07
CA TYR A 239 -4.90 -17.34 -12.74
C TYR A 239 -3.65 -17.21 -11.91
N GLN A 240 -3.79 -16.72 -10.70
CA GLN A 240 -2.71 -16.57 -9.72
C GLN A 240 -3.13 -17.19 -8.40
N HIS A 241 -2.18 -17.86 -7.74
CA HIS A 241 -2.29 -18.31 -6.37
C HIS A 241 -1.15 -17.74 -5.55
N TYR A 242 -1.45 -17.40 -4.30
CA TYR A 242 -0.52 -16.90 -3.30
C TYR A 242 -0.72 -17.65 -1.99
N GLN A 243 0.36 -18.04 -1.34
CA GLN A 243 0.34 -18.63 -0.01
C GLN A 243 1.48 -18.03 0.83
N GLU A 244 1.17 -17.73 2.08
CA GLU A 244 2.10 -17.25 3.10
C GLU A 244 1.81 -17.96 4.42
N ASP A 245 2.85 -18.43 5.11
CA ASP A 245 2.77 -19.13 6.40
C ASP A 245 4.02 -18.77 7.20
N ASP A 246 3.97 -17.67 7.93
CA ASP A 246 5.11 -17.12 8.64
C ASP A 246 4.68 -16.45 9.97
N GLN A 247 5.61 -15.82 10.66
CA GLN A 247 5.41 -15.06 11.90
C GLN A 247 5.59 -13.55 11.65
N ASN A 248 5.25 -13.10 10.45
CA ASN A 248 5.30 -11.70 10.07
C ASN A 248 4.17 -10.90 10.76
N PHE A 249 4.32 -9.57 10.78
CA PHE A 249 3.40 -8.64 11.45
C PHE A 249 3.30 -8.82 12.97
N ALA A 250 4.42 -9.22 13.60
CA ALA A 250 4.50 -9.30 15.06
C ALA A 250 4.24 -7.92 15.69
N PHE A 251 3.58 -7.91 16.85
CA PHE A 251 3.37 -6.69 17.62
C PHE A 251 4.60 -6.36 18.46
N HIS A 252 5.35 -5.33 17.99
CA HIS A 252 6.47 -4.79 18.74
C HIS A 252 6.00 -3.83 19.83
N TYR A 253 6.55 -3.95 21.01
CA TYR A 253 6.27 -3.09 22.14
C TYR A 253 7.18 -1.86 22.16
N PHE A 254 6.59 -0.67 22.14
CA PHE A 254 7.34 0.60 22.17
C PHE A 254 7.29 1.33 23.51
N GLY A 255 6.65 0.73 24.51
CA GLY A 255 6.55 1.29 25.86
C GLY A 255 5.09 1.57 26.27
N PRO A 256 4.87 2.00 27.52
CA PRO A 256 3.54 2.47 27.96
C PRO A 256 3.22 3.80 27.28
N SER A 257 1.93 4.07 27.03
CA SER A 257 1.49 5.41 26.63
C SER A 257 1.56 6.40 27.80
N GLU A 258 1.66 7.70 27.50
CA GLU A 258 1.63 8.74 28.54
C GLU A 258 0.34 8.76 29.36
N GLY A 259 -0.78 8.36 28.73
CA GLY A 259 -2.10 8.24 29.37
C GLY A 259 -2.35 6.91 30.06
N ASN A 260 -1.35 6.02 30.16
CA ASN A 260 -1.53 4.70 30.78
C ASN A 260 -2.02 4.80 32.23
N PRO A 261 -3.26 4.39 32.53
CA PRO A 261 -3.86 4.57 33.85
C PRO A 261 -3.15 3.76 34.95
N LEU A 262 -2.47 2.68 34.60
CA LEU A 262 -1.71 1.83 35.54
C LEU A 262 -0.22 2.20 35.56
N GLY A 263 0.26 2.95 34.58
CA GLY A 263 1.64 3.42 34.46
C GLY A 263 2.67 2.28 34.47
N PRO A 264 3.91 2.55 34.94
CA PRO A 264 4.97 1.55 35.02
C PRO A 264 4.68 0.37 35.95
N LEU A 265 3.59 0.44 36.71
CA LEU A 265 3.20 -0.63 37.66
C LEU A 265 2.37 -1.74 36.99
N ALA A 266 1.88 -1.52 35.78
CA ALA A 266 1.04 -2.49 35.08
C ALA A 266 1.76 -3.85 34.90
N VAL A 267 2.94 -3.84 34.34
CA VAL A 267 3.71 -5.06 34.10
C VAL A 267 4.10 -5.80 35.38
N PRO A 268 4.62 -5.13 36.45
CA PRO A 268 4.87 -5.79 37.72
C PRO A 268 3.61 -6.34 38.41
N ILE A 269 2.43 -5.70 38.25
CA ILE A 269 1.18 -6.18 38.83
C ILE A 269 0.75 -7.51 38.19
N PHE A 270 1.01 -7.69 36.90
CA PHE A 270 0.64 -8.91 36.16
C PHE A 270 1.74 -9.97 36.13
N GLY A 271 2.93 -9.66 36.62
CA GLY A 271 4.04 -10.61 36.75
C GLY A 271 4.78 -10.91 35.45
N GLY A 272 4.41 -10.27 34.32
CA GLY A 272 5.08 -10.39 33.04
C GLY A 272 6.25 -9.43 32.88
N GLN A 273 7.12 -9.71 31.92
CA GLN A 273 8.21 -8.84 31.48
C GLN A 273 7.96 -8.36 30.06
N THR A 274 8.16 -7.07 29.82
CA THR A 274 8.23 -6.54 28.46
C THR A 274 9.53 -6.98 27.78
N VAL A 275 9.61 -6.84 26.46
CA VAL A 275 10.81 -7.16 25.67
C VAL A 275 12.06 -6.43 26.23
N PHE A 276 11.96 -5.15 26.62
CA PHE A 276 13.11 -4.39 27.17
C PHE A 276 13.52 -4.84 28.57
N GLN A 277 12.56 -5.30 29.39
CA GLN A 277 12.88 -5.89 30.70
C GLN A 277 13.55 -7.26 30.56
N ALA A 278 13.19 -8.01 29.54
CA ALA A 278 13.84 -9.27 29.17
C ALA A 278 15.23 -9.09 28.51
N GLY A 279 15.60 -7.85 28.16
CA GLY A 279 16.90 -7.50 27.59
C GLY A 279 16.94 -7.53 26.06
N GLY A 280 15.78 -7.50 25.40
CA GLY A 280 15.65 -7.45 23.95
C GLY A 280 15.79 -6.05 23.35
N THR A 281 15.73 -6.02 22.03
CA THR A 281 15.76 -4.83 21.16
C THR A 281 14.37 -4.44 20.71
N ILE A 282 14.24 -3.38 19.90
CA ILE A 282 12.98 -2.93 19.34
C ILE A 282 12.43 -3.89 18.26
N TYR A 283 13.29 -4.74 17.69
CA TYR A 283 12.90 -5.78 16.72
C TYR A 283 12.48 -7.10 17.37
N ASP A 284 12.75 -7.27 18.66
CA ASP A 284 12.36 -8.46 19.40
C ASP A 284 10.96 -8.29 20.02
N ILE A 285 10.33 -9.40 20.39
CA ILE A 285 9.14 -9.42 21.24
C ILE A 285 9.41 -10.29 22.48
N ASN A 286 8.56 -10.18 23.49
CA ASN A 286 8.57 -11.10 24.66
C ASN A 286 7.13 -11.48 24.96
N SER A 287 6.61 -12.45 24.24
CA SER A 287 5.20 -12.86 24.24
C SER A 287 5.08 -14.34 24.61
N ASP A 288 4.12 -14.66 25.48
CA ASP A 288 3.74 -16.05 25.78
C ASP A 288 2.86 -16.65 24.66
N GLN A 289 2.47 -15.83 23.67
CA GLN A 289 1.73 -16.26 22.50
C GLN A 289 2.66 -16.36 21.28
N GLU A 290 2.45 -17.39 20.47
CA GLU A 290 3.11 -17.55 19.20
C GLU A 290 2.48 -16.61 18.17
N ALA A 291 3.29 -15.76 17.54
CA ALA A 291 2.85 -14.98 16.38
C ALA A 291 2.59 -15.95 15.21
N ILE A 292 1.48 -15.80 14.52
CA ILE A 292 1.12 -16.59 13.34
C ILE A 292 0.50 -15.65 12.31
N ASN A 293 0.95 -15.75 11.06
CA ASN A 293 0.35 -15.07 9.94
C ASN A 293 0.22 -16.04 8.77
N THR A 294 -1.00 -16.38 8.42
CA THR A 294 -1.27 -17.19 7.22
C THR A 294 -2.17 -16.42 6.28
N ARG A 295 -1.85 -16.49 4.98
CA ARG A 295 -2.68 -16.00 3.88
C ARG A 295 -2.68 -17.02 2.77
N ASP A 296 -3.86 -17.34 2.28
CA ASP A 296 -4.08 -18.11 1.07
C ASP A 296 -4.99 -17.31 0.16
N GLY A 297 -4.59 -17.08 -1.08
CA GLY A 297 -5.35 -16.23 -1.98
C GLY A 297 -5.29 -16.72 -3.43
N ASP A 298 -6.46 -16.72 -4.04
CA ASP A 298 -6.65 -17.05 -5.44
C ASP A 298 -7.21 -15.87 -6.23
N SER A 299 -6.70 -15.63 -7.42
CA SER A 299 -7.29 -14.65 -8.33
C SER A 299 -7.35 -15.15 -9.77
N ALA A 300 -8.44 -14.85 -10.45
CA ALA A 300 -8.61 -15.09 -11.88
C ALA A 300 -9.07 -13.81 -12.56
N ILE A 301 -8.36 -13.37 -13.60
CA ILE A 301 -8.68 -12.15 -14.34
C ILE A 301 -8.78 -12.51 -15.82
N VAL A 302 -9.88 -12.12 -16.46
CA VAL A 302 -10.12 -12.32 -17.90
C VAL A 302 -10.43 -10.98 -18.55
N THR A 303 -9.60 -10.59 -19.52
CA THR A 303 -9.79 -9.41 -20.36
C THR A 303 -10.11 -9.87 -21.78
N LEU A 304 -11.23 -9.38 -22.31
CA LEU A 304 -11.62 -9.57 -23.70
C LEU A 304 -11.71 -8.20 -24.38
N GLU A 305 -11.06 -8.05 -25.51
CA GLU A 305 -11.05 -6.80 -26.28
C GLU A 305 -11.55 -7.07 -27.71
N PHE A 306 -12.42 -6.21 -28.18
CA PHE A 306 -13.00 -6.28 -29.49
C PHE A 306 -12.99 -4.92 -30.19
N ASP A 307 -12.24 -4.81 -31.29
CA ASP A 307 -12.20 -3.63 -32.14
C ASP A 307 -13.42 -3.65 -33.07
N VAL A 308 -14.46 -2.87 -32.72
CA VAL A 308 -15.68 -2.79 -33.50
C VAL A 308 -15.53 -1.93 -34.75
N ALA A 309 -14.54 -1.03 -34.73
CA ALA A 309 -14.08 -0.22 -35.87
C ALA A 309 -12.60 0.17 -35.61
N GLU A 310 -11.94 0.80 -36.58
CA GLU A 310 -10.53 1.22 -36.52
C GLU A 310 -10.19 2.10 -35.30
N ASN A 311 -11.19 2.83 -34.79
CA ASN A 311 -11.03 3.77 -33.66
C ASN A 311 -12.04 3.51 -32.51
N GLN A 312 -12.57 2.29 -32.42
CA GLN A 312 -13.57 1.92 -31.42
C GLN A 312 -13.26 0.55 -30.86
N THR A 313 -13.10 0.47 -29.55
CA THR A 313 -12.83 -0.80 -28.83
C THR A 313 -13.87 -1.00 -27.74
N ILE A 314 -14.34 -2.23 -27.60
CA ILE A 314 -15.08 -2.68 -26.43
C ILE A 314 -14.17 -3.63 -25.64
N LYS A 315 -13.99 -3.33 -24.35
CA LYS A 315 -13.27 -4.18 -23.41
C LYS A 315 -14.24 -4.75 -22.38
N SER A 316 -14.11 -6.04 -22.09
CA SER A 316 -14.76 -6.72 -20.97
C SER A 316 -13.68 -7.18 -20.01
N LEU A 317 -13.77 -6.78 -18.75
CA LEU A 317 -12.87 -7.18 -17.67
C LEU A 317 -13.70 -7.92 -16.63
N THR A 318 -13.37 -9.19 -16.41
CA THR A 318 -13.97 -10.03 -15.38
C THR A 318 -12.91 -10.43 -14.39
N SER A 319 -13.17 -10.30 -13.09
CA SER A 319 -12.28 -10.81 -12.06
C SER A 319 -13.03 -11.64 -11.01
N PHE A 320 -12.33 -12.61 -10.47
CA PHE A 320 -12.71 -13.38 -9.29
C PHE A 320 -11.49 -13.36 -8.33
N GLN A 321 -11.74 -13.17 -7.04
CA GLN A 321 -10.70 -13.20 -6.02
C GLN A 321 -11.23 -13.85 -4.76
N GLU A 322 -10.38 -14.65 -4.13
CA GLU A 322 -10.62 -15.31 -2.85
C GLU A 322 -9.45 -15.02 -1.92
N LEU A 323 -9.73 -14.82 -0.64
CA LEU A 323 -8.75 -14.62 0.41
C LEU A 323 -9.20 -15.36 1.66
N ASP A 324 -8.35 -16.25 2.16
CA ASP A 324 -8.41 -16.82 3.50
C ASP A 324 -7.21 -16.32 4.31
N ARG A 325 -7.48 -15.67 5.44
CA ARG A 325 -6.44 -15.12 6.29
C ARG A 325 -6.68 -15.48 7.75
N PHE A 326 -5.59 -15.84 8.43
CA PHE A 326 -5.53 -15.97 9.87
C PHE A 326 -4.30 -15.25 10.42
N LEU A 327 -4.50 -14.38 11.41
CA LEU A 327 -3.43 -13.74 12.16
C LEU A 327 -3.63 -14.02 13.65
N ARG A 328 -2.53 -14.26 14.34
CA ARG A 328 -2.46 -14.34 15.81
C ARG A 328 -1.37 -13.44 16.33
N ASP A 329 -1.67 -12.68 17.34
CA ASP A 329 -0.72 -11.84 18.06
C ASP A 329 -1.02 -11.79 19.56
N ASP A 330 -0.22 -11.03 20.29
CA ASP A 330 -0.34 -10.81 21.73
C ASP A 330 -0.62 -9.33 22.02
N LEU A 331 -1.77 -9.03 22.59
CA LEU A 331 -2.19 -7.66 22.90
C LEU A 331 -1.57 -7.09 24.17
N ASP A 332 -1.05 -7.91 25.07
CA ASP A 332 -0.40 -7.42 26.30
C ASP A 332 1.12 -7.27 26.14
N SER A 333 1.69 -7.81 25.05
CA SER A 333 3.10 -7.70 24.66
C SER A 333 4.08 -8.07 25.78
N THR A 334 3.72 -9.08 26.59
CA THR A 334 4.54 -9.59 27.72
C THR A 334 4.54 -11.12 27.76
N ASP A 335 5.41 -11.69 28.58
CA ASP A 335 5.43 -13.14 28.83
C ASP A 335 4.37 -13.59 29.86
N ALA A 336 3.42 -12.74 30.22
CA ALA A 336 2.32 -13.06 31.12
C ALA A 336 1.07 -13.41 30.34
N ASN A 337 0.48 -14.56 30.60
CA ASN A 337 -0.79 -14.96 30.00
C ASN A 337 -1.98 -14.18 30.64
N LEU A 338 -2.22 -12.96 30.14
CA LEU A 338 -3.33 -12.10 30.56
C LEU A 338 -4.49 -12.14 29.57
N PHE A 339 -4.18 -11.88 28.32
CA PHE A 339 -5.06 -12.04 27.19
C PHE A 339 -4.55 -13.25 26.43
N GLY A 340 -5.36 -14.25 26.24
CA GLY A 340 -4.95 -15.40 25.43
C GLY A 340 -4.70 -15.01 23.98
N GLN A 341 -4.61 -15.99 23.11
CA GLN A 341 -4.34 -15.79 21.68
C GLN A 341 -5.37 -14.85 21.05
N ASN A 342 -4.93 -13.65 20.66
CA ASN A 342 -5.76 -12.75 19.89
C ASN A 342 -5.76 -13.23 18.42
N ASN A 343 -6.92 -13.60 17.92
CA ASN A 343 -7.05 -14.15 16.58
C ASN A 343 -7.88 -13.22 15.71
N TYR A 344 -7.36 -12.96 14.50
CA TYR A 344 -8.08 -12.31 13.42
C TYR A 344 -8.30 -13.32 12.31
N VAL A 345 -9.54 -13.51 11.91
CA VAL A 345 -9.93 -14.32 10.76
C VAL A 345 -10.58 -13.40 9.75
N GLU A 346 -10.16 -13.49 8.50
CA GLU A 346 -10.78 -12.79 7.38
C GLU A 346 -10.92 -13.75 6.22
N GLN A 347 -12.12 -13.86 5.68
CA GLN A 347 -12.43 -14.63 4.49
C GLN A 347 -13.22 -13.74 3.55
N SER A 348 -12.79 -13.65 2.32
CA SER A 348 -13.43 -12.83 1.29
C SER A 348 -13.48 -13.60 -0.02
N GLU A 349 -14.65 -13.62 -0.62
CA GLU A 349 -14.85 -14.06 -2.00
C GLU A 349 -15.49 -12.91 -2.77
N SER A 350 -14.87 -12.47 -3.87
CA SER A 350 -15.36 -11.35 -4.65
C SER A 350 -15.38 -11.63 -6.15
N TRP A 351 -16.35 -11.04 -6.82
CA TRP A 351 -16.49 -11.09 -8.26
C TRP A 351 -16.77 -9.70 -8.82
N SER A 352 -16.14 -9.37 -9.95
CA SER A 352 -16.45 -8.13 -10.66
C SER A 352 -16.56 -8.32 -12.16
N GLN A 353 -17.38 -7.51 -12.78
CA GLN A 353 -17.53 -7.40 -14.23
C GLN A 353 -17.56 -5.94 -14.63
N GLU A 354 -16.65 -5.55 -15.54
CA GLU A 354 -16.66 -4.22 -16.11
C GLU A 354 -16.69 -4.29 -17.64
N PHE A 355 -17.54 -3.46 -18.26
CA PHE A 355 -17.58 -3.23 -19.70
C PHE A 355 -17.15 -1.79 -19.98
N ILE A 356 -16.21 -1.63 -20.90
CA ILE A 356 -15.66 -0.33 -21.27
C ILE A 356 -15.77 -0.19 -22.78
N TYR A 357 -16.32 0.92 -23.23
CA TYR A 357 -16.29 1.34 -24.63
C TYR A 357 -15.37 2.53 -24.79
N ASN A 358 -14.40 2.43 -25.68
CA ASN A 358 -13.47 3.48 -26.05
C ASN A 358 -13.71 3.90 -27.50
N PHE A 359 -13.71 5.21 -27.73
CA PHE A 359 -13.69 5.85 -29.06
C PHE A 359 -12.61 6.89 -29.08
N SER A 360 -11.73 6.85 -30.08
CA SER A 360 -10.66 7.83 -30.29
C SER A 360 -10.80 8.47 -31.67
N GLY A 361 -10.98 9.77 -31.72
CA GLY A 361 -11.14 10.54 -32.96
C GLY A 361 -10.25 11.77 -33.00
N ASP A 362 -10.18 12.45 -34.14
CA ASP A 362 -9.26 13.58 -34.35
C ASP A 362 -9.44 14.73 -33.35
N LYS A 363 -10.66 14.94 -32.85
CA LYS A 363 -10.98 16.05 -31.94
C LYS A 363 -11.75 15.62 -30.70
N ILE A 364 -12.27 14.41 -30.69
CA ILE A 364 -13.10 13.91 -29.62
C ILE A 364 -12.63 12.50 -29.27
N ASP A 365 -12.25 12.29 -28.01
CA ASP A 365 -12.18 10.96 -27.44
C ASP A 365 -13.34 10.78 -26.48
N PHE A 366 -13.81 9.56 -26.37
CA PHE A 366 -14.91 9.22 -25.49
C PHE A 366 -14.68 7.83 -24.87
N LEU A 367 -14.92 7.74 -23.58
CA LEU A 367 -14.90 6.52 -22.81
C LEU A 367 -16.21 6.41 -22.05
N ALA A 368 -16.84 5.23 -22.06
CA ALA A 368 -17.98 4.95 -21.19
C ALA A 368 -17.86 3.53 -20.66
N GLY A 369 -18.30 3.32 -19.43
CA GLY A 369 -18.26 2.01 -18.81
C GLY A 369 -19.40 1.77 -17.83
N ALA A 370 -19.60 0.49 -17.56
CA ALA A 370 -20.50 -0.01 -16.53
C ALA A 370 -19.82 -1.14 -15.77
N MET A 371 -19.91 -1.09 -14.45
CA MET A 371 -19.27 -2.03 -13.53
C MET A 371 -20.32 -2.60 -12.59
N TYR A 372 -20.19 -3.88 -12.30
CA TYR A 372 -20.82 -4.60 -11.19
C TYR A 372 -19.74 -5.22 -10.32
N PHE A 373 -19.94 -5.19 -9.02
CA PHE A 373 -19.07 -5.79 -8.01
C PHE A 373 -19.92 -6.43 -6.93
N GLU A 374 -19.51 -7.62 -6.49
CA GLU A 374 -20.10 -8.37 -5.40
C GLU A 374 -18.99 -8.95 -4.52
N GLU A 375 -19.20 -8.96 -3.21
CA GLU A 375 -18.27 -9.55 -2.26
C GLU A 375 -19.01 -10.12 -1.06
N ASP A 376 -18.69 -11.37 -0.73
CA ASP A 376 -19.04 -12.04 0.51
C ASP A 376 -17.83 -11.99 1.45
N LEU A 377 -17.96 -11.24 2.55
CA LEU A 377 -16.90 -11.04 3.53
C LEU A 377 -17.31 -11.65 4.86
N TYR A 378 -16.44 -12.44 5.47
CA TYR A 378 -16.54 -12.86 6.87
C TYR A 378 -15.34 -12.35 7.66
N GLY A 379 -15.61 -11.79 8.85
CA GLY A 379 -14.60 -11.31 9.76
C GLY A 379 -14.82 -11.78 11.19
N GLN A 380 -13.71 -12.08 11.89
CA GLN A 380 -13.74 -12.38 13.32
C GLN A 380 -12.51 -11.79 14.01
N VAL A 381 -12.74 -11.08 15.09
CA VAL A 381 -11.72 -10.71 16.08
C VAL A 381 -12.09 -11.42 17.39
N LEU A 382 -11.21 -12.31 17.86
CA LEU A 382 -11.40 -13.10 19.07
C LEU A 382 -10.24 -12.86 20.03
N VAL A 383 -10.52 -12.32 21.22
CA VAL A 383 -9.56 -12.11 22.30
C VAL A 383 -10.00 -12.93 23.53
N PRO A 384 -9.35 -14.06 23.82
CA PRO A 384 -9.60 -14.78 25.05
C PRO A 384 -9.15 -13.98 26.28
N LEU A 385 -9.99 -13.94 27.31
CA LEU A 385 -9.75 -13.20 28.55
C LEU A 385 -9.25 -14.17 29.64
N THR A 386 -8.01 -14.65 29.51
CA THR A 386 -7.52 -15.82 30.26
C THR A 386 -7.33 -15.53 31.74
N ASN A 387 -6.82 -14.37 32.13
CA ASN A 387 -6.57 -13.99 33.52
C ASN A 387 -7.06 -12.58 33.87
N ILE A 388 -8.07 -12.11 33.16
CA ILE A 388 -8.58 -10.74 33.29
C ILE A 388 -9.11 -10.44 34.70
N CYS A 389 -9.40 -11.48 35.52
CA CYS A 389 -9.76 -11.29 36.94
C CYS A 389 -8.66 -10.55 37.69
N ALA A 390 -7.36 -10.76 37.35
CA ALA A 390 -6.24 -10.08 37.95
C ALA A 390 -6.27 -8.58 37.71
N LEU A 391 -6.84 -8.17 36.57
CA LEU A 391 -7.00 -6.78 36.18
C LEU A 391 -8.27 -6.15 36.76
N LEU A 392 -9.42 -6.82 36.62
CA LEU A 392 -10.73 -6.25 36.96
C LEU A 392 -11.11 -6.42 38.43
N ALA A 393 -10.73 -7.53 39.05
CA ALA A 393 -11.12 -7.87 40.41
C ALA A 393 -10.11 -8.84 41.07
N PRO A 394 -8.86 -8.37 41.38
CA PRO A 394 -7.79 -9.24 41.88
C PRO A 394 -8.18 -10.07 43.13
N GLU A 395 -9.05 -9.53 43.96
CA GLU A 395 -9.58 -10.19 45.17
C GLU A 395 -10.51 -11.37 44.88
N LEU A 396 -11.00 -11.48 43.66
CA LEU A 396 -11.86 -12.59 43.22
C LEU A 396 -11.11 -13.70 42.51
N CYS A 397 -9.86 -13.50 42.09
CA CYS A 397 -9.05 -14.51 41.40
C CYS A 397 -8.92 -15.77 42.28
N GLY A 398 -9.08 -16.94 41.63
CA GLY A 398 -9.12 -18.23 42.35
C GLY A 398 -10.43 -18.49 43.09
N THR A 399 -11.44 -17.68 42.89
CA THR A 399 -12.83 -17.97 43.30
C THR A 399 -13.63 -18.39 42.06
N PRO A 400 -14.77 -19.13 42.22
CA PRO A 400 -15.62 -19.46 41.09
C PRO A 400 -16.11 -18.27 40.25
N ILE A 401 -16.19 -17.07 40.86
CA ILE A 401 -16.56 -15.84 40.17
C ILE A 401 -15.37 -15.30 39.37
N GLY A 402 -14.19 -15.26 39.97
CA GLY A 402 -12.94 -14.84 39.29
C GLY A 402 -12.59 -15.79 38.16
N ASP A 403 -12.74 -17.10 38.38
CA ASP A 403 -12.51 -18.10 37.33
C ASP A 403 -13.52 -17.95 36.18
N ALA A 404 -14.76 -17.58 36.45
CA ALA A 404 -15.77 -17.31 35.44
C ALA A 404 -15.46 -16.02 34.64
N ILE A 405 -14.95 -14.97 35.31
CA ILE A 405 -14.47 -13.75 34.65
C ILE A 405 -13.23 -14.04 33.78
N GLY A 406 -12.30 -14.85 34.31
CA GLY A 406 -11.03 -15.17 33.66
C GLY A 406 -11.14 -16.22 32.54
N ALA A 407 -12.28 -16.87 32.36
CA ALA A 407 -12.53 -17.85 31.31
C ALA A 407 -13.40 -17.31 30.18
N GLY A 408 -13.60 -15.99 30.11
CA GLY A 408 -14.43 -15.34 29.14
C GLY A 408 -13.67 -14.98 27.85
N ARG A 409 -14.37 -14.34 26.94
CA ARG A 409 -13.83 -13.82 25.71
C ARG A 409 -14.43 -12.47 25.33
N TYR A 410 -13.69 -11.70 24.59
CA TYR A 410 -14.18 -10.63 23.74
C TYR A 410 -14.21 -11.18 22.31
N GLU A 411 -15.31 -11.03 21.61
CA GLU A 411 -15.42 -11.45 20.22
C GLU A 411 -16.33 -10.50 19.44
N GLN A 412 -15.85 -10.06 18.29
CA GLN A 412 -16.65 -9.46 17.23
C GLN A 412 -16.57 -10.39 16.03
N ASN A 413 -17.69 -10.86 15.53
CA ASN A 413 -17.74 -11.68 14.34
C ASN A 413 -18.93 -11.33 13.46
N GLY A 414 -18.80 -11.54 12.15
CA GLY A 414 -19.93 -11.32 11.26
C GLY A 414 -19.56 -11.51 9.79
N ALA A 415 -20.62 -11.68 8.99
CA ALA A 415 -20.55 -11.62 7.54
C ALA A 415 -21.06 -10.26 7.06
N VAL A 416 -20.50 -9.76 5.97
CA VAL A 416 -20.95 -8.56 5.26
C VAL A 416 -21.02 -8.88 3.78
N ASP A 417 -22.23 -8.87 3.23
CA ASP A 417 -22.48 -9.00 1.80
C ASP A 417 -22.49 -7.59 1.19
N ILE A 418 -21.73 -7.38 0.12
CA ILE A 418 -21.54 -6.09 -0.56
C ILE A 418 -21.92 -6.23 -2.01
N GLU A 419 -22.86 -5.39 -2.48
CA GLU A 419 -23.18 -5.25 -3.89
C GLU A 419 -22.98 -3.81 -4.36
N ALA A 420 -22.26 -3.60 -5.47
CA ALA A 420 -22.00 -2.27 -6.00
C ALA A 420 -22.16 -2.18 -7.52
N TYR A 421 -22.69 -1.03 -7.97
CA TYR A 421 -22.87 -0.71 -9.39
C TYR A 421 -22.24 0.64 -9.68
N GLY A 422 -21.58 0.74 -10.84
CA GLY A 422 -21.05 1.99 -11.34
C GLY A 422 -21.34 2.17 -12.81
N ILE A 423 -21.83 3.36 -13.20
CA ILE A 423 -21.96 3.76 -14.61
C ILE A 423 -21.25 5.07 -14.79
N TYR A 424 -20.33 5.15 -15.74
CA TYR A 424 -19.51 6.33 -15.95
C TYR A 424 -19.27 6.63 -17.42
N ALA A 425 -18.96 7.91 -17.69
CA ALA A 425 -18.53 8.38 -18.99
C ALA A 425 -17.55 9.53 -18.84
N GLU A 426 -16.54 9.56 -19.69
CA GLU A 426 -15.59 10.65 -19.83
C GLU A 426 -15.42 10.99 -21.31
N GLY A 427 -15.43 12.27 -21.65
CA GLY A 427 -15.17 12.75 -22.98
C GLY A 427 -14.13 13.84 -22.99
N SER A 428 -13.27 13.86 -24.00
CA SER A 428 -12.34 14.96 -24.27
C SER A 428 -12.70 15.64 -25.59
N TYR A 429 -12.48 16.95 -25.65
CA TYR A 429 -12.70 17.76 -26.83
C TYR A 429 -11.51 18.69 -27.07
N GLN A 430 -10.86 18.53 -28.25
CA GLN A 430 -9.80 19.42 -28.70
C GLN A 430 -10.41 20.72 -29.22
N LEU A 431 -10.43 21.76 -28.35
CA LEU A 431 -11.05 23.06 -28.66
C LEU A 431 -10.21 23.84 -29.68
N THR A 432 -8.89 23.83 -29.51
CA THR A 432 -7.87 24.38 -30.45
C THR A 432 -6.73 23.38 -30.55
N ASP A 433 -5.74 23.63 -31.40
CA ASP A 433 -4.56 22.76 -31.51
C ASP A 433 -3.75 22.66 -30.21
N THR A 434 -3.98 23.55 -29.26
CA THR A 434 -3.24 23.65 -27.98
C THR A 434 -4.13 23.57 -26.74
N LEU A 435 -5.45 23.52 -26.88
CA LEU A 435 -6.38 23.55 -25.75
C LEU A 435 -7.35 22.38 -25.84
N LYS A 436 -7.34 21.52 -24.83
CA LYS A 436 -8.26 20.39 -24.69
C LYS A 436 -9.04 20.50 -23.40
N ILE A 437 -10.30 20.09 -23.43
CA ILE A 437 -11.20 20.01 -22.26
C ILE A 437 -11.61 18.54 -22.10
N ILE A 438 -11.53 18.04 -20.86
CA ILE A 438 -12.00 16.71 -20.48
C ILE A 438 -13.09 16.87 -19.45
N ALA A 439 -14.22 16.19 -19.64
CA ALA A 439 -15.30 16.16 -18.66
C ALA A 439 -15.75 14.70 -18.44
N GLY A 440 -15.88 14.33 -17.20
CA GLY A 440 -16.31 13.00 -16.78
C GLY A 440 -17.37 13.06 -15.69
N ILE A 441 -18.14 12.00 -15.60
CA ILE A 441 -19.15 11.80 -14.57
C ILE A 441 -19.33 10.32 -14.31
N ARG A 442 -19.51 9.95 -13.05
CA ARG A 442 -19.87 8.60 -12.64
C ARG A 442 -21.03 8.65 -11.64
N TYR A 443 -21.95 7.75 -11.78
CA TYR A 443 -22.94 7.41 -10.77
C TYR A 443 -22.54 6.09 -10.12
N ASN A 444 -22.53 6.05 -8.80
CA ASN A 444 -22.25 4.89 -7.96
C ASN A 444 -23.47 4.57 -7.10
N TYR A 445 -23.70 3.29 -6.88
CA TYR A 445 -24.63 2.75 -5.90
C TYR A 445 -23.96 1.56 -5.22
N GLU A 446 -24.11 1.46 -3.91
CA GLU A 446 -23.62 0.35 -3.12
C GLU A 446 -24.61 0.02 -2.00
N GLU A 447 -24.87 -1.26 -1.81
CA GLU A 447 -25.66 -1.82 -0.70
C GLU A 447 -24.78 -2.79 0.10
N ARG A 448 -24.89 -2.73 1.42
CA ARG A 448 -24.24 -3.67 2.33
C ARG A 448 -25.27 -4.26 3.29
N THR A 449 -25.18 -5.57 3.51
CA THR A 449 -25.95 -6.29 4.52
C THR A 449 -24.97 -6.99 5.46
N GLY A 450 -24.98 -6.60 6.73
CA GLY A 450 -24.10 -7.15 7.76
C GLY A 450 -24.89 -7.94 8.83
N THR A 451 -24.46 -9.17 9.07
CA THR A 451 -24.99 -10.02 10.15
C THR A 451 -23.86 -10.52 11.02
N GLY A 452 -24.08 -10.63 12.34
CA GLY A 452 -23.03 -11.08 13.25
C GLY A 452 -23.38 -11.01 14.70
N ALA A 453 -22.37 -10.93 15.56
CA ALA A 453 -22.56 -10.79 16.99
C ALA A 453 -21.39 -10.06 17.67
N PHE A 454 -21.73 -9.31 18.70
CA PHE A 454 -20.81 -8.84 19.72
C PHE A 454 -20.97 -9.71 20.99
N ILE A 455 -19.89 -10.31 21.46
CA ILE A 455 -19.85 -11.22 22.60
C ILE A 455 -18.80 -10.74 23.60
N PHE A 456 -19.20 -10.56 24.85
CA PHE A 456 -18.31 -10.25 25.96
C PHE A 456 -18.66 -11.07 27.16
N ASP A 457 -18.03 -12.24 27.33
CA ASP A 457 -18.42 -13.23 28.35
C ASP A 457 -18.07 -12.80 29.78
N ALA A 458 -17.14 -11.84 29.97
CA ALA A 458 -16.86 -11.28 31.31
C ALA A 458 -18.08 -10.56 31.91
N LEU A 459 -18.92 -9.99 31.07
CA LEU A 459 -20.29 -9.59 31.36
C LEU A 459 -21.15 -10.46 30.43
N PRO A 460 -22.27 -11.07 30.86
CA PRO A 460 -23.05 -11.99 30.02
C PRO A 460 -23.73 -11.24 28.86
N VAL A 461 -22.92 -10.69 27.97
CA VAL A 461 -23.31 -9.91 26.79
C VAL A 461 -23.13 -10.78 25.57
N ASN A 462 -24.19 -11.03 24.85
CA ASN A 462 -24.21 -11.63 23.52
C ASN A 462 -25.33 -10.94 22.75
N VAL A 463 -24.94 -10.01 21.87
CA VAL A 463 -25.90 -9.20 21.12
C VAL A 463 -25.70 -9.50 19.63
N PRO A 464 -26.70 -10.12 18.98
CA PRO A 464 -26.68 -10.29 17.55
C PRO A 464 -26.82 -8.94 16.84
N THR A 465 -26.14 -8.81 15.71
CA THR A 465 -26.23 -7.66 14.80
C THR A 465 -26.87 -8.09 13.49
N ASP A 466 -27.72 -7.23 12.94
CA ASP A 466 -28.36 -7.41 11.63
C ASP A 466 -28.67 -6.01 11.10
N GLN A 467 -27.90 -5.58 10.11
CA GLN A 467 -27.91 -4.23 9.59
C GLN A 467 -27.91 -4.26 8.06
N THR A 468 -28.64 -3.35 7.43
CA THR A 468 -28.57 -3.12 5.99
C THR A 468 -28.56 -1.62 5.74
N ALA A 469 -27.71 -1.18 4.83
CA ALA A 469 -27.63 0.21 4.40
C ALA A 469 -27.23 0.29 2.93
N ASP A 470 -27.68 1.36 2.28
CA ASP A 470 -27.35 1.64 0.87
C ASP A 470 -26.97 3.12 0.71
N TRP A 471 -26.06 3.36 -0.23
CA TRP A 471 -25.56 4.70 -0.52
C TRP A 471 -25.43 4.88 -2.03
N SER A 472 -25.53 6.13 -2.46
CA SER A 472 -25.31 6.48 -3.86
C SER A 472 -24.66 7.86 -3.97
N ASP A 473 -23.77 8.02 -4.95
CA ASP A 473 -23.09 9.28 -5.19
C ASP A 473 -22.85 9.53 -6.68
N VAL A 474 -22.62 10.78 -7.04
CA VAL A 474 -22.27 11.24 -8.38
C VAL A 474 -20.94 11.97 -8.33
N THR A 475 -19.91 11.41 -8.92
CA THR A 475 -18.54 11.95 -8.92
C THR A 475 -18.20 12.60 -10.27
N PRO A 476 -18.28 13.94 -10.39
CA PRO A 476 -17.88 14.67 -11.59
C PRO A 476 -16.36 14.88 -11.65
N ARG A 477 -15.86 15.08 -12.88
CA ARG A 477 -14.51 15.53 -13.19
C ARG A 477 -14.53 16.58 -14.28
N LEU A 478 -13.69 17.60 -14.17
CA LEU A 478 -13.45 18.59 -15.22
C LEU A 478 -11.94 18.91 -15.27
N THR A 479 -11.33 18.70 -16.43
CA THR A 479 -9.93 19.00 -16.66
C THR A 479 -9.77 19.91 -17.86
N VAL A 480 -8.90 20.91 -17.76
CA VAL A 480 -8.45 21.75 -18.85
C VAL A 480 -6.97 21.50 -19.07
N GLU A 481 -6.59 21.11 -20.27
CA GLU A 481 -5.23 20.89 -20.72
C GLU A 481 -4.82 21.99 -21.70
N PHE A 482 -3.63 22.53 -21.50
CA PHE A 482 -3.03 23.49 -22.42
C PHE A 482 -1.61 23.06 -22.79
N GLU A 483 -1.41 22.76 -24.06
CA GLU A 483 -0.15 22.32 -24.66
C GLU A 483 0.45 23.45 -25.50
N PRO A 484 1.24 24.37 -24.92
CA PRO A 484 1.88 25.46 -25.67
C PRO A 484 2.94 24.97 -26.66
N SER A 485 3.42 23.75 -26.50
CA SER A 485 4.36 23.06 -27.38
C SER A 485 4.22 21.54 -27.19
N ASP A 486 4.70 20.75 -28.15
CA ASP A 486 4.66 19.28 -28.11
C ASP A 486 5.35 18.64 -26.89
N ASN A 487 6.14 19.41 -26.15
CA ASN A 487 6.95 18.94 -25.03
C ASN A 487 6.51 19.54 -23.68
N MET A 488 5.36 20.20 -23.61
CA MET A 488 4.91 20.86 -22.39
C MET A 488 3.40 20.79 -22.27
N LEU A 489 2.92 20.26 -21.16
CA LEU A 489 1.53 20.22 -20.74
C LEU A 489 1.34 21.07 -19.48
N LEU A 490 0.38 21.99 -19.50
CA LEU A 490 -0.19 22.62 -18.31
C LEU A 490 -1.62 22.12 -18.14
N TYR A 491 -2.00 21.79 -16.92
CA TYR A 491 -3.36 21.34 -16.64
C TYR A 491 -3.94 21.94 -15.37
N ALA A 492 -5.26 21.95 -15.31
CA ALA A 492 -6.03 22.21 -14.11
C ALA A 492 -7.21 21.24 -14.05
N THR A 493 -7.36 20.57 -12.93
CA THR A 493 -8.40 19.56 -12.73
C THR A 493 -9.20 19.86 -11.48
N TYR A 494 -10.53 19.76 -11.59
CA TYR A 494 -11.45 19.53 -10.47
C TYR A 494 -11.94 18.11 -10.54
N ASN A 495 -11.93 17.41 -9.41
CA ASN A 495 -12.35 16.03 -9.31
C ASN A 495 -13.04 15.79 -7.96
N GLN A 496 -14.17 15.07 -7.97
CA GLN A 496 -14.82 14.60 -6.77
C GLN A 496 -14.68 13.08 -6.67
N ALA A 497 -14.47 12.59 -5.45
CA ALA A 497 -14.52 11.17 -5.16
C ALA A 497 -15.21 10.91 -3.83
N PHE A 498 -15.60 9.66 -3.62
CA PHE A 498 -16.22 9.22 -2.37
C PHE A 498 -15.69 7.83 -1.99
N LYS A 499 -15.72 7.56 -0.70
CA LYS A 499 -15.56 6.21 -0.14
C LYS A 499 -16.89 5.83 0.49
N SER A 500 -17.41 4.66 0.15
CA SER A 500 -18.72 4.20 0.60
C SER A 500 -18.83 4.12 2.12
N GLY A 501 -20.04 4.11 2.62
CA GLY A 501 -20.32 3.84 4.02
C GLY A 501 -19.88 2.44 4.44
N VAL A 502 -19.77 2.19 5.74
CA VAL A 502 -19.28 0.94 6.30
C VAL A 502 -20.30 0.37 7.30
N ILE A 503 -20.50 -0.94 7.26
CA ILE A 503 -21.07 -1.70 8.34
C ILE A 503 -19.92 -2.35 9.12
N ASN A 504 -19.71 -1.92 10.36
CA ASN A 504 -18.67 -2.49 11.23
C ASN A 504 -19.01 -3.92 11.61
N THR A 505 -18.12 -4.85 11.33
CA THR A 505 -18.35 -6.30 11.50
C THR A 505 -18.64 -6.67 12.94
N GLY A 506 -19.84 -7.23 13.20
CA GLY A 506 -20.25 -7.63 14.54
C GLY A 506 -20.38 -6.47 15.56
N SER A 507 -20.27 -5.23 15.13
CA SER A 507 -20.41 -4.04 15.99
C SER A 507 -21.87 -3.67 16.22
N LEU A 508 -22.12 -3.00 17.35
CA LEU A 508 -23.42 -2.42 17.68
C LEU A 508 -23.60 -0.99 17.15
N SER A 509 -22.55 -0.43 16.56
CA SER A 509 -22.58 0.90 15.94
C SER A 509 -23.49 0.90 14.70
N PRO A 510 -24.21 2.00 14.43
CA PRO A 510 -24.98 2.10 13.19
C PRO A 510 -24.07 2.09 11.97
N PRO A 511 -24.61 1.78 10.77
CA PRO A 511 -23.88 1.97 9.52
C PRO A 511 -23.35 3.40 9.38
N LEU A 512 -22.17 3.53 8.80
CA LEU A 512 -21.51 4.82 8.56
C LEU A 512 -21.97 5.43 7.24
N GLU A 513 -21.94 6.75 7.19
CA GLU A 513 -22.12 7.49 5.96
C GLU A 513 -20.82 7.48 5.10
N PRO A 514 -20.91 7.71 3.79
CA PRO A 514 -19.76 7.89 2.92
C PRO A 514 -18.88 9.07 3.35
N GLU A 515 -17.57 8.95 3.15
CA GLU A 515 -16.68 10.13 3.14
C GLU A 515 -16.57 10.66 1.71
N THR A 516 -16.47 11.97 1.56
CA THR A 516 -16.36 12.64 0.26
C THR A 516 -15.17 13.58 0.21
N VAL A 517 -14.64 13.81 -0.99
CA VAL A 517 -13.56 14.77 -1.24
C VAL A 517 -13.82 15.60 -2.47
N ASP A 518 -13.67 16.91 -2.32
CA ASP A 518 -13.56 17.86 -3.42
C ASP A 518 -12.09 18.21 -3.64
N ALA A 519 -11.57 17.93 -4.83
CA ALA A 519 -10.15 18.05 -5.13
C ALA A 519 -9.88 18.99 -6.30
N PHE A 520 -8.91 19.87 -6.10
CA PHE A 520 -8.37 20.78 -7.13
C PHE A 520 -6.88 20.49 -7.31
N GLU A 521 -6.45 20.32 -8.54
CA GLU A 521 -5.03 20.14 -8.88
C GLU A 521 -4.67 21.02 -10.08
N VAL A 522 -3.49 21.64 -10.02
CA VAL A 522 -2.87 22.36 -11.15
C VAL A 522 -1.46 21.81 -11.33
N GLY A 523 -1.04 21.65 -12.58
CA GLY A 523 0.29 21.14 -12.82
C GLY A 523 0.90 21.57 -14.14
N ILE A 524 2.21 21.40 -14.19
CA ILE A 524 3.02 21.52 -15.40
C ILE A 524 3.89 20.28 -15.54
N LYS A 525 3.89 19.68 -16.70
CA LYS A 525 4.78 18.58 -17.07
C LYS A 525 5.47 18.89 -18.37
N GLY A 526 6.66 18.34 -18.54
CA GLY A 526 7.34 18.52 -19.81
C GLY A 526 8.67 17.78 -19.90
N SER A 527 9.22 17.83 -21.12
CA SER A 527 10.54 17.30 -21.42
C SER A 527 11.35 18.31 -22.23
N SER A 528 12.68 18.21 -22.15
CA SER A 528 13.55 18.97 -23.05
C SER A 528 13.48 18.41 -24.47
N ALA A 529 13.72 19.26 -25.47
CA ALA A 529 13.68 18.86 -26.90
C ALA A 529 14.69 17.76 -27.27
N ASP A 530 15.73 17.57 -26.47
CA ASP A 530 16.74 16.52 -26.65
C ASP A 530 16.42 15.24 -25.84
N GLY A 531 15.26 15.19 -25.12
CA GLY A 531 14.81 14.06 -24.31
C GLY A 531 15.66 13.77 -23.07
N ARG A 532 16.58 14.69 -22.69
CA ARG A 532 17.50 14.51 -21.55
C ARG A 532 16.95 14.97 -20.22
N LEU A 533 15.87 15.74 -20.22
CA LEU A 533 15.24 16.27 -19.03
C LEU A 533 13.74 15.99 -19.10
N ARG A 534 13.18 15.41 -18.06
CA ARG A 534 11.74 15.31 -17.81
C ARG A 534 11.45 15.95 -16.44
N TYR A 535 10.39 16.73 -16.36
CA TYR A 535 10.00 17.40 -15.13
C TYR A 535 8.50 17.42 -14.97
N GLY A 536 8.07 17.43 -13.71
CA GLY A 536 6.69 17.61 -13.28
C GLY A 536 6.65 18.48 -12.04
N VAL A 537 5.68 19.40 -12.00
CA VAL A 537 5.33 20.15 -10.78
C VAL A 537 3.83 20.16 -10.68
N SER A 538 3.29 19.71 -9.54
CA SER A 538 1.86 19.78 -9.24
C SER A 538 1.62 20.48 -7.91
N GLY A 539 0.54 21.24 -7.83
CA GLY A 539 0.00 21.80 -6.60
C GLY A 539 -1.44 21.33 -6.46
N PHE A 540 -1.82 20.91 -5.27
CA PHE A 540 -3.15 20.37 -5.00
C PHE A 540 -3.77 20.97 -3.74
N TYR A 541 -5.10 20.92 -3.69
CA TYR A 541 -5.93 21.29 -2.55
C TYR A 541 -7.13 20.35 -2.48
N TYR A 542 -7.35 19.73 -1.32
CA TYR A 542 -8.41 18.76 -1.06
C TYR A 542 -9.20 19.18 0.18
N ASP A 543 -10.51 19.11 0.05
CA ASP A 543 -11.49 19.34 1.10
C ASP A 543 -12.26 18.04 1.35
N TYR A 544 -12.04 17.44 2.53
CA TYR A 544 -12.65 16.18 2.94
C TYR A 544 -13.77 16.43 3.93
N ALA A 545 -14.93 15.84 3.65
CA ALA A 545 -16.07 15.80 4.56
C ALA A 545 -16.36 14.37 5.03
N ASP A 546 -16.80 14.24 6.28
CA ASP A 546 -17.22 12.98 6.90
C ASP A 546 -16.11 11.90 6.91
N LEU A 547 -14.85 12.31 7.12
CA LEU A 547 -13.70 11.41 7.11
C LEU A 547 -13.91 10.24 8.06
N GLN A 548 -13.75 9.01 7.54
CA GLN A 548 -13.92 7.77 8.29
C GLN A 548 -12.65 7.46 9.07
N ILE A 549 -12.75 7.43 10.39
CA ILE A 549 -11.61 7.19 11.29
C ILE A 549 -11.92 6.04 12.26
N SER A 550 -10.86 5.38 12.74
CA SER A 550 -10.99 4.38 13.80
C SER A 550 -11.33 5.03 15.14
N PHE A 551 -12.21 4.40 15.90
CA PHE A 551 -12.62 4.82 17.23
C PHE A 551 -12.67 3.65 18.20
N VAL A 552 -12.24 3.87 19.44
CA VAL A 552 -12.35 2.90 20.52
C VAL A 552 -13.24 3.48 21.61
N ASP A 553 -14.35 2.83 21.89
CA ASP A 553 -15.30 3.28 22.91
C ASP A 553 -14.86 2.88 24.34
N ALA A 554 -15.59 3.36 25.34
CA ALA A 554 -15.33 3.08 26.76
C ALA A 554 -15.45 1.59 27.12
N ASN A 555 -16.04 0.76 26.28
CA ASN A 555 -16.13 -0.69 26.45
C ASN A 555 -15.00 -1.42 25.72
N SER A 556 -14.01 -0.68 25.16
CA SER A 556 -12.94 -1.18 24.31
C SER A 556 -13.44 -1.82 22.99
N THR A 557 -14.64 -1.44 22.53
CA THR A 557 -15.16 -1.83 21.24
C THR A 557 -14.52 -0.97 20.16
N VAL A 558 -13.92 -1.59 19.17
CA VAL A 558 -13.35 -0.91 18.02
C VAL A 558 -14.42 -0.74 16.96
N SER A 559 -14.53 0.45 16.43
CA SER A 559 -15.47 0.80 15.37
C SER A 559 -14.85 1.87 14.46
N THR A 560 -15.40 2.03 13.27
CA THR A 560 -15.14 3.20 12.43
C THR A 560 -16.27 4.22 12.65
N ILE A 561 -15.97 5.49 12.63
CA ILE A 561 -16.95 6.58 12.74
C ILE A 561 -16.69 7.65 11.68
N ASN A 562 -17.72 8.40 11.26
CA ASN A 562 -17.58 9.65 10.54
C ASN A 562 -17.46 10.78 11.55
N ALA A 563 -16.34 11.48 11.60
CA ALA A 563 -16.13 12.40 12.71
C ALA A 563 -15.30 13.64 12.36
N ALA A 564 -14.73 13.75 11.17
CA ALA A 564 -13.78 14.82 10.86
C ALA A 564 -14.01 15.47 9.50
N GLU A 565 -13.83 16.78 9.45
CA GLU A 565 -13.51 17.52 8.23
C GLU A 565 -12.00 17.71 8.18
N ALA A 566 -11.39 17.61 7.00
CA ALA A 566 -9.94 17.74 6.83
C ALA A 566 -9.57 18.49 5.56
N GLU A 567 -8.55 19.33 5.67
CA GLU A 567 -7.98 20.10 4.58
C GLU A 567 -6.56 19.61 4.29
N ASN A 568 -6.28 19.21 3.03
CA ASN A 568 -4.96 18.82 2.60
C ASN A 568 -4.52 19.65 1.40
N TYR A 569 -3.35 20.27 1.48
CA TYR A 569 -2.76 20.95 0.33
C TYR A 569 -1.26 20.75 0.28
N GLY A 570 -0.70 20.85 -0.92
CA GLY A 570 0.73 20.63 -1.08
C GLY A 570 1.26 20.93 -2.47
N ILE A 571 2.58 20.74 -2.58
CA ILE A 571 3.32 20.88 -3.84
C ILE A 571 4.23 19.67 -3.99
N GLU A 572 4.26 19.10 -5.18
CA GLU A 572 5.14 18.01 -5.57
C GLU A 572 5.99 18.43 -6.76
N VAL A 573 7.28 18.15 -6.70
CA VAL A 573 8.25 18.44 -7.77
C VAL A 573 8.98 17.15 -8.10
N GLU A 574 9.02 16.79 -9.37
CA GLU A 574 9.68 15.61 -9.90
C GLU A 574 10.62 16.00 -11.04
N LEU A 575 11.80 15.40 -11.09
CA LEU A 575 12.82 15.70 -12.08
C LEU A 575 13.64 14.45 -12.42
N ASP A 576 13.64 14.07 -13.69
CA ASP A 576 14.54 13.07 -14.24
C ASP A 576 15.50 13.74 -15.23
N ALA A 577 16.79 13.49 -15.11
CA ALA A 577 17.79 14.12 -15.95
C ALA A 577 18.91 13.16 -16.37
N ALA A 578 19.15 13.05 -17.67
CA ALA A 578 20.35 12.45 -18.23
C ALA A 578 21.49 13.48 -18.21
N LEU A 579 22.26 13.54 -17.11
CA LEU A 579 23.35 14.50 -16.89
C LEU A 579 24.49 14.32 -17.91
N SER A 580 24.71 13.08 -18.33
CA SER A 580 25.64 12.69 -19.37
C SER A 580 25.22 11.34 -19.95
N ASP A 581 25.97 10.83 -20.92
CA ASP A 581 25.72 9.51 -21.51
C ASP A 581 25.86 8.34 -20.50
N ASN A 582 26.44 8.60 -19.34
CA ASN A 582 26.70 7.60 -18.32
C ASN A 582 25.97 7.88 -17.00
N PHE A 583 25.46 9.09 -16.79
CA PHE A 583 24.83 9.49 -15.52
C PHE A 583 23.40 9.94 -15.73
N THR A 584 22.48 9.30 -15.00
CA THR A 584 21.10 9.77 -14.86
C THR A 584 20.80 10.09 -13.40
N LEU A 585 19.98 11.10 -13.21
CA LEU A 585 19.54 11.62 -11.92
C LEU A 585 18.01 11.54 -11.88
N ASP A 586 17.46 11.03 -10.78
CA ASP A 586 16.04 11.10 -10.45
C ASP A 586 15.88 11.79 -9.09
N VAL A 587 14.99 12.76 -9.01
CA VAL A 587 14.73 13.55 -7.80
C VAL A 587 13.24 13.79 -7.66
N TYR A 588 12.73 13.67 -6.45
CA TYR A 588 11.50 14.36 -6.11
C TYR A 588 11.62 15.09 -4.77
N ALA A 589 10.80 16.13 -4.59
CA ALA A 589 10.62 16.84 -3.33
C ALA A 589 9.15 17.20 -3.16
N THR A 590 8.64 17.09 -1.95
CA THR A 590 7.25 17.40 -1.62
C THR A 590 7.14 18.29 -0.40
N TYR A 591 6.08 19.08 -0.39
CA TYR A 591 5.55 19.77 0.77
C TYR A 591 4.07 19.38 0.91
N LEU A 592 3.66 19.00 2.11
CA LEU A 592 2.29 18.61 2.43
C LEU A 592 1.87 19.29 3.75
N SER A 593 0.72 19.94 3.74
CA SER A 593 -0.04 20.29 4.94
C SER A 593 -1.34 19.51 4.91
N ALA A 594 -1.60 18.71 5.92
CA ALA A 594 -2.77 17.86 6.05
C ALA A 594 -3.25 17.95 7.50
N GLU A 595 -4.37 18.63 7.73
CA GLU A 595 -4.85 18.98 9.05
C GLU A 595 -6.36 18.74 9.18
N TYR A 596 -6.82 18.41 10.39
CA TYR A 596 -8.25 18.42 10.71
C TYR A 596 -8.77 19.85 10.78
N GLU A 597 -9.85 20.16 10.05
CA GLU A 597 -10.54 21.46 10.16
C GLU A 597 -11.50 21.51 11.36
N GLU A 598 -12.34 20.49 11.48
CA GLU A 598 -13.25 20.33 12.61
C GLU A 598 -13.25 18.86 13.06
N PHE A 599 -12.75 18.62 14.26
CA PHE A 599 -12.71 17.30 14.82
C PHE A 599 -12.73 17.29 16.35
N PHE A 600 -13.67 16.56 16.92
CA PHE A 600 -13.80 16.34 18.37
C PHE A 600 -13.80 14.85 18.65
N ASN A 601 -12.83 14.36 19.42
CA ASN A 601 -12.74 12.95 19.76
C ASN A 601 -12.31 12.74 21.20
N GLY A 602 -12.71 11.60 21.78
CA GLY A 602 -12.29 11.15 23.10
C GLY A 602 -10.97 10.38 23.04
N ASP A 603 -9.94 10.88 23.72
CA ASP A 603 -8.70 10.13 23.89
C ASP A 603 -8.94 9.01 24.93
N TYR A 604 -9.09 7.79 24.44
CA TYR A 604 -9.35 6.63 25.30
C TYR A 604 -8.15 6.29 26.20
N SER A 605 -6.94 6.67 25.82
CA SER A 605 -5.77 6.48 26.65
C SER A 605 -5.68 7.52 27.79
N ASP A 606 -6.46 8.60 27.72
CA ASP A 606 -6.55 9.69 28.70
C ASP A 606 -7.98 9.82 29.30
N GLY A 607 -8.62 8.69 29.55
CA GLY A 607 -9.91 8.64 30.26
C GLY A 607 -11.13 9.09 29.45
N PHE A 608 -11.09 9.05 28.12
CA PHE A 608 -12.17 9.41 27.19
C PHE A 608 -12.61 10.88 27.26
N ALA A 609 -11.75 11.77 27.75
CA ALA A 609 -12.04 13.20 27.70
C ALA A 609 -12.12 13.64 26.24
N ILE A 610 -13.25 14.20 25.83
CA ILE A 610 -13.42 14.78 24.50
C ILE A 610 -12.48 15.98 24.37
N LYS A 611 -11.64 15.96 23.37
CA LYS A 611 -10.68 17.00 23.02
C LYS A 611 -11.07 17.61 21.67
N ASP A 612 -10.79 18.90 21.49
CA ASP A 612 -10.80 19.55 20.21
C ASP A 612 -9.47 19.25 19.51
N LEU A 613 -9.53 18.54 18.40
CA LEU A 613 -8.38 18.11 17.61
C LEU A 613 -8.23 18.93 16.32
N SER A 614 -9.03 20.00 16.16
CA SER A 614 -8.95 20.91 15.02
C SER A 614 -7.57 21.54 14.95
N GLY A 615 -6.94 21.52 13.77
CA GLY A 615 -5.57 21.95 13.53
C GLY A 615 -4.49 20.90 13.86
N ASN A 616 -4.87 19.70 14.32
CA ASN A 616 -3.92 18.61 14.41
C ASN A 616 -3.60 18.04 13.02
N THR A 617 -2.34 17.65 12.82
CA THR A 617 -1.89 16.98 11.60
C THR A 617 -2.53 15.58 11.49
N LEU A 618 -2.93 15.21 10.28
CA LEU A 618 -3.43 13.87 9.99
C LEU A 618 -2.35 12.80 10.22
N PRO A 619 -2.71 11.59 10.64
CA PRO A 619 -1.75 10.49 10.80
C PRO A 619 -1.03 10.15 9.48
N ASN A 620 0.26 9.78 9.58
CA ASN A 620 1.10 9.40 8.44
C ASN A 620 1.19 10.47 7.32
N ALA A 621 1.14 11.75 7.68
CA ALA A 621 1.23 12.89 6.78
C ALA A 621 2.53 13.68 7.03
N PRO A 622 3.69 13.26 6.49
CA PRO A 622 4.95 13.99 6.66
C PRO A 622 4.89 15.34 5.94
N GLU A 623 5.36 16.42 6.61
CA GLU A 623 5.36 17.77 6.01
C GLU A 623 6.30 17.83 4.79
N TYR A 624 7.46 17.16 4.85
CA TYR A 624 8.42 17.12 3.75
C TYR A 624 8.84 15.70 3.44
N THR A 625 8.92 15.36 2.15
CA THR A 625 9.64 14.18 1.67
C THR A 625 10.59 14.57 0.54
N PHE A 626 11.70 13.86 0.42
CA PHE A 626 12.72 14.12 -0.58
C PHE A 626 13.40 12.84 -1.01
N LYS A 627 13.60 12.64 -2.32
CA LYS A 627 14.43 11.56 -2.88
C LYS A 627 15.48 12.12 -3.82
N LEU A 628 16.66 11.53 -3.77
CA LEU A 628 17.76 11.72 -4.70
C LEU A 628 18.28 10.36 -5.14
N GLY A 629 18.08 9.99 -6.39
CA GLY A 629 18.62 8.80 -7.03
C GLY A 629 19.68 9.19 -8.06
N LEU A 630 20.79 8.44 -8.10
CA LEU A 630 21.85 8.61 -9.09
C LEU A 630 22.23 7.26 -9.69
N ASN A 631 22.11 7.13 -10.99
CA ASN A 631 22.56 5.97 -11.75
C ASN A 631 23.84 6.31 -12.54
N TYR A 632 24.78 5.37 -12.53
CA TYR A 632 25.94 5.38 -13.41
C TYR A 632 25.97 4.10 -14.22
N GLN A 633 25.98 4.25 -15.55
CA GLN A 633 26.05 3.13 -16.49
C GLN A 633 27.36 3.20 -17.29
N ALA A 634 28.03 2.06 -17.44
CA ALA A 634 29.26 1.98 -18.24
C ALA A 634 29.47 0.57 -18.79
N SER A 635 29.93 0.48 -20.03
CA SER A 635 30.36 -0.81 -20.58
C SER A 635 31.81 -1.09 -20.14
N ILE A 636 31.98 -2.19 -19.39
CA ILE A 636 33.24 -2.62 -18.79
C ILE A 636 33.49 -4.09 -19.15
N ILE A 637 34.72 -4.40 -19.66
CA ILE A 637 35.12 -5.80 -19.98
C ILE A 637 34.13 -6.46 -20.99
N GLY A 638 33.48 -5.65 -21.84
CA GLY A 638 32.53 -6.12 -22.84
C GLY A 638 31.13 -6.43 -22.33
N GLY A 639 30.85 -6.24 -21.05
CA GLY A 639 29.52 -6.28 -20.42
C GLY A 639 29.12 -4.91 -19.89
N ASP A 640 27.96 -4.77 -19.33
CA ASP A 640 27.36 -3.51 -18.85
C ASP A 640 27.29 -3.48 -17.32
N LEU A 641 27.81 -2.41 -16.75
CA LEU A 641 27.77 -2.11 -15.32
C LEU A 641 26.75 -1.00 -15.07
N LEU A 642 25.80 -1.26 -14.17
CA LEU A 642 24.92 -0.26 -13.57
C LEU A 642 25.28 -0.10 -12.09
N LEU A 643 25.51 1.12 -11.65
CA LEU A 643 25.60 1.50 -10.24
C LEU A 643 24.47 2.45 -9.93
N ARG A 644 23.67 2.15 -8.90
CA ARG A 644 22.63 3.04 -8.37
C ARG A 644 22.91 3.32 -6.90
N GLY A 645 22.80 4.58 -6.52
CA GLY A 645 22.72 5.02 -5.13
C GLY A 645 21.53 5.94 -4.96
N GLU A 646 20.79 5.77 -3.90
CA GLU A 646 19.63 6.59 -3.62
C GLU A 646 19.59 6.98 -2.14
N TYR A 647 19.10 8.18 -1.89
CA TYR A 647 18.83 8.71 -0.57
C TYR A 647 17.39 9.22 -0.53
N TYR A 648 16.63 8.72 0.42
CA TYR A 648 15.27 9.14 0.72
C TYR A 648 15.26 9.80 2.09
N TYR A 649 14.50 10.88 2.26
CA TYR A 649 14.21 11.53 3.53
C TYR A 649 12.71 11.72 3.67
N GLN A 650 12.22 11.41 4.85
CA GLN A 650 10.86 11.70 5.30
C GLN A 650 10.93 12.44 6.61
N ASP A 651 10.11 13.50 6.71
CA ASP A 651 9.93 14.27 7.95
C ASP A 651 9.14 13.47 8.99
N ASP A 652 9.03 14.00 10.18
CA ASP A 652 8.32 13.35 11.27
C ASP A 652 6.83 13.13 10.97
N VAL A 653 6.27 12.09 11.60
CA VAL A 653 4.85 11.77 11.50
C VAL A 653 4.27 11.37 12.85
N TYR A 654 3.00 11.71 13.04
CA TYR A 654 2.16 11.15 14.09
C TYR A 654 1.41 9.93 13.56
N PHE A 655 1.14 8.97 14.44
CA PHE A 655 0.37 7.77 14.10
C PHE A 655 -1.08 7.83 14.59
N THR A 656 -1.38 8.81 15.43
CA THR A 656 -2.72 9.01 16.00
C THR A 656 -3.20 10.44 15.79
N GLU A 657 -4.50 10.62 15.74
CA GLU A 657 -5.18 11.90 15.56
C GLU A 657 -4.92 12.90 16.70
N TRP A 658 -4.48 12.43 17.87
CA TRP A 658 -4.17 13.29 19.02
C TRP A 658 -2.80 13.97 18.93
N ASN A 659 -2.00 13.72 17.91
CA ASN A 659 -0.64 14.22 17.71
C ASN A 659 0.26 14.03 18.96
N ARG A 660 0.20 12.85 19.52
CA ARG A 660 0.91 12.51 20.75
C ARG A 660 2.38 12.24 20.47
N GLN A 661 3.25 12.78 21.33
CA GLN A 661 4.70 12.58 21.23
C GLN A 661 5.14 11.14 21.53
N ASP A 662 4.31 10.33 22.16
CA ASP A 662 4.56 8.92 22.41
C ASP A 662 4.04 8.01 21.27
N ALA A 663 3.21 8.52 20.35
CA ALA A 663 2.78 7.85 19.11
C ALA A 663 3.32 8.59 17.86
N TYR A 664 4.64 8.66 17.75
CA TYR A 664 5.37 9.54 16.86
C TYR A 664 6.63 8.84 16.32
N GLN A 665 6.96 9.11 15.06
CA GLN A 665 8.22 8.75 14.43
C GLN A 665 8.98 10.02 14.07
N GLU A 666 10.22 10.17 14.58
CA GLU A 666 11.11 11.26 14.14
C GLU A 666 11.45 11.14 12.67
N GLY A 667 11.71 12.28 12.01
CA GLY A 667 12.14 12.29 10.62
C GLY A 667 13.42 11.47 10.41
N TYR A 668 13.46 10.69 9.34
CA TYR A 668 14.54 9.73 9.07
C TYR A 668 15.02 9.77 7.62
N GLY A 669 16.20 9.20 7.38
CA GLY A 669 16.77 9.06 6.05
C GLY A 669 17.18 7.64 5.72
N LEU A 670 16.74 7.13 4.57
CA LEU A 670 17.13 5.83 4.04
C LEU A 670 18.22 6.00 2.98
N LEU A 671 19.27 5.21 3.09
CA LEU A 671 20.34 5.11 2.08
C LEU A 671 20.34 3.71 1.50
N ASN A 672 20.12 3.62 0.19
CA ASN A 672 20.14 2.36 -0.56
C ASN A 672 21.22 2.40 -1.65
N ALA A 673 21.75 1.24 -2.01
CA ALA A 673 22.71 1.13 -3.11
C ALA A 673 22.62 -0.22 -3.82
N ARG A 674 22.84 -0.22 -5.14
CA ARG A 674 22.82 -1.42 -5.98
C ARG A 674 23.91 -1.33 -7.05
N ALA A 675 24.57 -2.45 -7.31
CA ALA A 675 25.48 -2.61 -8.45
C ALA A 675 25.08 -3.86 -9.23
N VAL A 676 24.88 -3.72 -10.54
CA VAL A 676 24.49 -4.81 -11.44
C VAL A 676 25.53 -4.89 -12.56
N TYR A 677 26.04 -6.09 -12.81
CA TYR A 677 26.93 -6.35 -13.93
C TYR A 677 26.31 -7.40 -14.86
N THR A 678 25.97 -7.01 -16.06
CA THR A 678 25.44 -7.87 -17.12
C THR A 678 26.56 -8.33 -18.03
N LEU A 679 26.72 -9.67 -18.18
CA LEU A 679 27.77 -10.24 -19.02
C LEU A 679 27.53 -9.96 -20.52
N PRO A 680 28.60 -10.04 -21.34
CA PRO A 680 28.45 -9.98 -22.80
C PRO A 680 27.45 -11.02 -23.30
N GLY A 681 26.49 -10.60 -24.12
CA GLY A 681 25.40 -11.43 -24.63
C GLY A 681 24.13 -11.40 -23.77
N GLU A 682 24.12 -10.57 -22.72
CA GLU A 682 22.95 -10.11 -21.95
C GLU A 682 22.14 -11.23 -21.25
N ARG A 683 22.62 -12.48 -21.25
CA ARG A 683 21.91 -13.61 -20.64
C ARG A 683 22.14 -13.78 -19.14
N TRP A 684 23.25 -13.28 -18.62
CA TRP A 684 23.59 -13.40 -17.22
C TRP A 684 23.85 -12.05 -16.62
N SER A 685 23.21 -11.78 -15.49
CA SER A 685 23.51 -10.63 -14.67
C SER A 685 23.78 -11.01 -13.21
N PHE A 686 24.64 -10.21 -12.58
CA PHE A 686 25.02 -10.37 -11.17
C PHE A 686 24.80 -9.04 -10.47
N ALA A 687 23.98 -9.05 -9.45
CA ALA A 687 23.70 -7.87 -8.65
C ALA A 687 24.21 -8.06 -7.21
N VAL A 688 24.69 -6.98 -6.62
CA VAL A 688 24.85 -6.84 -5.17
C VAL A 688 24.10 -5.59 -4.74
N TRP A 689 23.41 -5.66 -3.59
CA TRP A 689 22.55 -4.58 -3.15
C TRP A 689 22.53 -4.47 -1.63
N GLY A 690 22.15 -3.31 -1.16
CA GLY A 690 21.89 -3.05 0.25
C GLY A 690 20.87 -1.95 0.42
N ARG A 691 19.98 -2.15 1.39
CA ARG A 691 18.87 -1.27 1.75
C ARG A 691 19.00 -0.87 3.21
N ASN A 692 18.50 0.32 3.54
CA ASN A 692 18.68 0.90 4.86
C ASN A 692 20.13 0.78 5.36
N LEU A 693 21.10 1.18 4.53
CA LEU A 693 22.54 1.00 4.81
C LEU A 693 22.99 1.74 6.06
N ALA A 694 22.27 2.78 6.48
CA ALA A 694 22.50 3.51 7.72
C ALA A 694 22.04 2.73 8.95
N ASP A 695 21.20 1.69 8.77
CA ASP A 695 20.61 0.88 9.86
C ASP A 695 19.68 1.72 10.76
N GLU A 696 18.87 2.56 10.15
CA GLU A 696 17.87 3.37 10.86
C GLU A 696 16.76 2.48 11.41
N GLU A 697 16.41 2.68 12.66
CA GLU A 697 15.26 2.03 13.32
C GLU A 697 14.02 2.86 13.08
N ILE A 698 13.07 2.33 12.29
CA ILE A 698 11.92 3.09 11.83
C ILE A 698 10.64 2.35 12.21
N ILE A 699 9.82 3.02 13.00
CA ILE A 699 8.46 2.57 13.30
C ILE A 699 7.58 2.90 12.09
N SER A 700 6.97 1.88 11.50
CA SER A 700 6.07 2.04 10.34
C SER A 700 4.61 2.24 10.75
N ASN A 701 4.26 1.80 11.95
CA ASN A 701 2.97 2.03 12.57
C ASN A 701 3.08 1.93 14.10
N ASN A 702 2.36 2.79 14.81
CA ASN A 702 2.32 2.78 16.28
C ASN A 702 0.89 3.09 16.71
N ILE A 703 0.27 2.11 17.37
CA ILE A 703 -1.05 2.28 17.96
C ILE A 703 -0.94 2.32 19.48
N ILE A 704 -1.92 2.95 20.11
CA ILE A 704 -2.13 2.85 21.54
C ILE A 704 -3.26 1.85 21.75
N THR A 705 -2.99 0.75 22.45
CA THR A 705 -4.03 -0.26 22.69
C THR A 705 -5.16 0.29 23.57
N ALA A 706 -6.35 -0.30 23.49
CA ALA A 706 -7.47 0.08 24.34
C ALA A 706 -7.13 -0.02 25.84
N PRO A 707 -7.80 0.75 26.71
CA PRO A 707 -7.54 0.74 28.16
C PRO A 707 -7.65 -0.66 28.79
N LEU A 708 -8.50 -1.53 28.25
CA LEU A 708 -8.60 -2.93 28.67
C LEU A 708 -7.26 -3.67 28.50
N TYR A 709 -6.46 -3.28 27.50
CA TYR A 709 -5.14 -3.81 27.19
C TYR A 709 -4.01 -2.88 27.70
N ASN A 710 -4.32 -2.08 28.71
CA ASN A 710 -3.37 -1.25 29.45
C ASN A 710 -2.83 -0.05 28.68
N SER A 711 -3.43 0.38 27.59
CA SER A 711 -2.99 1.54 26.78
C SER A 711 -1.49 1.46 26.45
N LEU A 712 -1.04 0.32 25.95
CA LEU A 712 0.35 0.10 25.52
C LEU A 712 0.59 0.69 24.13
N ARG A 713 1.81 1.10 23.86
CA ARG A 713 2.26 1.46 22.53
C ARG A 713 2.83 0.22 21.85
N VAL A 714 2.16 -0.19 20.79
CA VAL A 714 2.55 -1.36 20.00
C VAL A 714 2.40 -1.08 18.51
N GLY A 715 3.09 -1.83 17.68
CA GLY A 715 2.97 -1.65 16.24
C GLY A 715 4.02 -2.42 15.46
N SER A 716 4.34 -1.94 14.26
CA SER A 716 5.23 -2.58 13.32
C SER A 716 6.45 -1.73 12.98
N MET A 717 7.52 -2.40 12.54
CA MET A 717 8.79 -1.80 12.15
C MET A 717 9.00 -1.92 10.64
N LEU A 718 9.70 -0.97 10.03
CA LEU A 718 10.33 -1.19 8.74
C LEU A 718 11.54 -2.12 8.90
N PRO A 719 11.92 -2.86 7.83
CA PRO A 719 13.08 -3.74 7.88
C PRO A 719 14.36 -3.00 8.31
N PRO A 720 15.20 -3.60 9.16
CA PRO A 720 16.53 -3.09 9.44
C PRO A 720 17.42 -3.15 8.20
N ARG A 721 18.72 -2.87 8.32
CA ARG A 721 19.65 -3.00 7.20
C ARG A 721 19.62 -4.40 6.60
N THR A 722 19.23 -4.49 5.31
CA THR A 722 19.30 -5.70 4.51
C THR A 722 20.32 -5.56 3.38
N TYR A 723 20.98 -6.65 3.02
CA TYR A 723 21.89 -6.71 1.87
C TYR A 723 21.95 -8.12 1.30
N GLY A 724 22.25 -8.19 0.02
CA GLY A 724 22.29 -9.48 -0.65
C GLY A 724 22.97 -9.43 -2.01
N ALA A 725 22.94 -10.59 -2.65
CA ALA A 725 23.41 -10.78 -4.02
C ALA A 725 22.37 -11.57 -4.81
N THR A 726 22.23 -11.23 -6.08
CA THR A 726 21.30 -11.87 -7.01
C THR A 726 22.03 -12.33 -8.26
N VAL A 727 21.72 -13.52 -8.74
CA VAL A 727 22.13 -14.02 -10.07
C VAL A 727 20.87 -14.14 -10.90
N SER A 728 20.87 -13.57 -12.10
CA SER A 728 19.78 -13.68 -13.08
C SER A 728 20.26 -14.32 -14.37
N PHE A 729 19.38 -15.09 -14.98
CA PHE A 729 19.61 -15.72 -16.29
C PHE A 729 18.38 -15.51 -17.18
N ASP A 730 18.58 -14.86 -18.30
CA ASP A 730 17.57 -14.60 -19.34
C ASP A 730 17.83 -15.49 -20.55
N PHE A 731 16.78 -16.09 -21.15
CA PHE A 731 16.92 -17.07 -22.22
C PHE A 731 15.85 -16.97 -23.30
#